data_aaf3f93f7675f74b3405c514f68b3043
#
_entry.id   aaf3f93f7675f74b3405c514f68b3043
#
_cell.length_a   1.000
_cell.length_b   1.000
_cell.length_c   1.000
_cell.angle_alpha   90.00
_cell.angle_beta   90.00
_cell.angle_gamma   90.00
#
_symmetry.space_group_name_H-M   'P 1'
#
loop_
_entity.id
_entity.type
_entity.pdbx_description
1 polymer ?
#
loop_
_entity_poly.entity_id
_entity_poly.type
_entity_poly.pdbx_seq_one_letter_code
_entity_poly.pdbx_strand_id
1 'polypeptide(L)'
;MNGVWSGQWVADRLGIELRGDTARLRDLLGLALRRNPKRAHLLVSHVLGKHVPVSPARVYGAGLDLGRRVRAVLGEADAARAVVLGYAETATGLGHCVADGLGPAPYLHSTRRAVRGIEPVGGFEEEHSHATSHLLLPEDDGFFAGDGPLVLVDDEFSTGRTVRNTIAALHTRFPRGRYVVAALVDVRSAQDRAALDAFAAELGARVDVVALATGTVHLPHDVLERGAALVREAPSPSAGAALRHDCPQTRVDLQWPSSVPDGARHGFTPAHHAALEAALPEMAAQLVRRVVGSRSAGAERVGTTRPVDGDGAQPPRRDAAPAHEPAPGDGAQPPLREPHRILILGTEELMYAPLRLAHELERQLAGEKGAKGANGATVAYSTTTRSPVHPVDDPGYAIRSRITFRTREGERYVHNVAGAGFDTVVVVADDVTDTTDLLAQLAAHAQHVALAVIPSYIPPKARIPMPEPLRGPAFSSYAPEEVGWLLQDLSSVELEAPTEEREEAIQSGGAHYAESLPVEYQPSARYQELYHAALEASAQRLALAVGTVTETVLAERSPRPVLVSLARAGTPVGVLMRRWARHAHDLDVPHYAVSIVRGRGIDPNALRWLAAHHDPADVVFVDGWTGKGAITRELADALRDFPGFDPRLAVLADPGHCVETYGTRDDFLIPSACLNSTVSGLISRTVLRADLVGPHDFHGAKFYRELADADVSRSFLDAVAARFPGLEEDVALAVKELAAADRTPTWVGWEAVGRISEEFGIHDVNLVKPGVGETTRVLLRRVPWKILAKRGAGADLDHVQLLAAQRGVPVEEVDGLPYSCVGLIHPRYTRGATGADGRSVTAP
;
A
#
# COMPACT_ATOMS: atom_id res chain seq x y z
N MET A 1 18.14 25.45 -33.33
CA MET A 1 17.57 24.28 -34.04
C MET A 1 16.07 24.40 -33.94
N ASN A 2 15.38 24.64 -35.07
CA ASN A 2 13.92 24.66 -35.09
C ASN A 2 13.42 23.21 -34.97
N GLY A 3 13.19 22.78 -33.74
CA GLY A 3 12.60 21.46 -33.47
C GLY A 3 11.15 21.43 -33.96
N VAL A 4 10.70 20.28 -34.41
CA VAL A 4 9.30 20.03 -34.76
C VAL A 4 8.45 20.26 -33.48
N TRP A 5 7.33 20.99 -33.62
CA TRP A 5 6.41 21.19 -32.52
C TRP A 5 5.77 19.85 -32.07
N SER A 6 5.78 19.56 -30.81
CA SER A 6 5.28 18.27 -30.23
C SER A 6 3.76 18.08 -30.33
N GLY A 7 3.05 18.95 -31.02
CA GLY A 7 1.64 18.80 -31.41
C GLY A 7 1.43 18.63 -32.92
N GLN A 8 2.49 18.71 -33.74
CA GLN A 8 2.39 18.73 -35.18
C GLN A 8 1.77 17.45 -35.74
N TRP A 9 2.18 16.28 -35.23
CA TRP A 9 1.68 14.98 -35.67
C TRP A 9 0.16 14.84 -35.50
N VAL A 10 -0.39 15.33 -34.37
CA VAL A 10 -1.83 15.31 -34.08
C VAL A 10 -2.56 16.39 -34.89
N ALA A 11 -1.99 17.60 -34.92
CA ALA A 11 -2.58 18.72 -35.64
C ALA A 11 -2.81 18.40 -37.13
N ASP A 12 -1.81 17.82 -37.79
CA ASP A 12 -1.89 17.46 -39.22
C ASP A 12 -2.92 16.37 -39.51
N ARG A 13 -3.02 15.36 -38.61
CA ARG A 13 -3.92 14.20 -38.83
C ARG A 13 -5.35 14.46 -38.42
N LEU A 14 -5.56 15.25 -37.39
CA LEU A 14 -6.90 15.59 -36.91
C LEU A 14 -7.44 16.88 -37.52
N GLY A 15 -6.60 17.67 -38.22
CA GLY A 15 -6.97 18.99 -38.75
C GLY A 15 -7.16 20.04 -37.65
N ILE A 16 -6.38 19.96 -36.56
CA ILE A 16 -6.48 20.89 -35.42
C ILE A 16 -5.65 22.13 -35.71
N GLU A 17 -6.26 23.31 -35.57
CA GLU A 17 -5.58 24.59 -35.72
C GLU A 17 -5.60 25.38 -34.42
N LEU A 18 -4.41 25.86 -34.01
CA LEU A 18 -4.29 26.85 -32.94
C LEU A 18 -4.31 28.26 -33.55
N ARG A 19 -5.18 29.15 -33.05
CA ARG A 19 -5.30 30.54 -33.50
C ARG A 19 -5.11 31.51 -32.33
N GLY A 20 -4.65 32.73 -32.60
CA GLY A 20 -4.31 33.75 -31.61
C GLY A 20 -2.81 33.82 -31.36
N ASP A 21 -2.33 33.86 -30.15
CA ASP A 21 -0.88 33.84 -29.82
C ASP A 21 -0.28 32.43 -30.04
N THR A 22 -0.26 32.03 -31.33
CA THR A 22 0.15 30.69 -31.76
C THR A 22 1.59 30.33 -31.31
N ALA A 23 2.49 31.29 -31.31
CA ALA A 23 3.88 31.07 -30.93
C ALA A 23 3.98 30.72 -29.46
N ARG A 24 3.31 31.47 -28.59
CA ARG A 24 3.29 31.23 -27.13
C ARG A 24 2.49 29.99 -26.80
N LEU A 25 1.37 29.73 -27.51
CA LEU A 25 0.60 28.50 -27.33
C LEU A 25 1.43 27.25 -27.65
N ARG A 26 2.22 27.26 -28.74
CA ARG A 26 3.11 26.14 -29.10
C ARG A 26 4.30 25.97 -28.15
N ASP A 27 4.79 27.03 -27.52
CA ASP A 27 5.81 26.96 -26.48
C ASP A 27 5.27 26.29 -25.21
N LEU A 28 4.01 26.55 -24.88
CA LEU A 28 3.38 26.03 -23.66
C LEU A 28 2.73 24.66 -23.85
N LEU A 29 2.30 24.29 -25.04
CA LEU A 29 1.46 23.14 -25.33
C LEU A 29 2.00 22.25 -26.44
N GLY A 30 1.89 20.95 -26.25
CA GLY A 30 1.89 19.93 -27.31
C GLY A 30 0.50 19.28 -27.41
N LEU A 31 0.36 18.30 -28.31
CA LEU A 31 -0.88 17.55 -28.51
C LEU A 31 -0.63 16.05 -28.41
N ALA A 32 -1.63 15.33 -27.86
CA ALA A 32 -1.69 13.88 -27.83
C ALA A 32 -3.10 13.36 -28.16
N LEU A 33 -3.22 12.08 -28.53
CA LEU A 33 -4.51 11.42 -28.74
C LEU A 33 -5.08 10.93 -27.39
N ARG A 34 -6.38 11.06 -27.22
CA ARG A 34 -7.08 10.60 -26.03
C ARG A 34 -8.00 9.42 -26.38
N ARG A 35 -7.93 8.35 -25.61
CA ARG A 35 -8.90 7.23 -25.71
C ARG A 35 -10.21 7.60 -24.98
N ASN A 36 -10.94 8.56 -25.55
CA ASN A 36 -12.19 9.03 -24.96
C ASN A 36 -13.22 9.33 -26.07
N PRO A 37 -14.44 8.76 -26.01
CA PRO A 37 -15.46 8.95 -27.03
C PRO A 37 -15.96 10.40 -27.15
N LYS A 38 -15.71 11.25 -26.13
CA LYS A 38 -16.15 12.64 -26.09
C LYS A 38 -15.05 13.65 -26.47
N ARG A 39 -13.77 13.22 -26.52
CA ARG A 39 -12.64 14.12 -26.79
C ARG A 39 -11.48 13.38 -27.47
N ALA A 40 -11.19 13.70 -28.72
CA ALA A 40 -10.17 13.02 -29.51
C ALA A 40 -8.74 13.41 -29.15
N HIS A 41 -8.51 14.64 -28.67
CA HIS A 41 -7.20 15.22 -28.39
C HIS A 41 -7.04 15.62 -26.93
N LEU A 42 -5.80 15.73 -26.51
CA LEU A 42 -5.38 16.28 -25.22
C LEU A 42 -4.38 17.42 -25.48
N LEU A 43 -4.58 18.56 -24.83
CA LEU A 43 -3.57 19.59 -24.73
C LEU A 43 -2.56 19.18 -23.65
N VAL A 44 -1.30 19.05 -24.02
CA VAL A 44 -0.23 18.57 -23.13
C VAL A 44 0.65 19.75 -22.76
N SER A 45 0.61 20.16 -21.50
CA SER A 45 1.41 21.27 -21.02
C SER A 45 2.91 20.94 -20.94
N HIS A 46 3.75 21.84 -21.46
CA HIS A 46 5.21 21.76 -21.34
C HIS A 46 5.77 22.44 -20.07
N VAL A 47 4.89 22.97 -19.23
CA VAL A 47 5.28 23.71 -18.01
C VAL A 47 4.53 23.22 -16.76
N LEU A 48 3.95 22.02 -16.81
CA LEU A 48 3.21 21.45 -15.69
C LEU A 48 3.91 20.23 -15.05
N GLY A 49 4.75 19.52 -15.82
CA GLY A 49 5.43 18.31 -15.33
C GLY A 49 4.53 17.06 -15.25
N LYS A 50 3.26 17.10 -15.66
CA LYS A 50 2.34 15.98 -15.51
C LYS A 50 2.56 14.85 -16.52
N HIS A 51 2.75 15.18 -17.79
CA HIS A 51 2.90 14.19 -18.88
C HIS A 51 4.28 14.23 -19.53
N VAL A 52 5.01 15.32 -19.31
CA VAL A 52 6.33 15.55 -19.88
C VAL A 52 7.28 15.90 -18.75
N PRO A 53 8.37 15.14 -18.52
CA PRO A 53 9.41 15.56 -17.61
C PRO A 53 10.03 16.89 -18.02
N VAL A 54 10.07 17.85 -17.10
CA VAL A 54 10.49 19.24 -17.36
C VAL A 54 11.43 19.70 -16.25
N SER A 55 12.33 20.68 -16.53
CA SER A 55 13.13 21.33 -15.50
C SER A 55 12.22 21.90 -14.40
N PRO A 56 12.50 21.62 -13.12
CA PRO A 56 11.73 22.14 -11.99
C PRO A 56 11.62 23.68 -12.01
N ALA A 57 12.70 24.39 -12.35
CA ALA A 57 12.71 25.84 -12.45
C ALA A 57 11.72 26.35 -13.51
N ARG A 58 11.53 25.64 -14.63
CA ARG A 58 10.56 26.02 -15.67
C ARG A 58 9.12 25.83 -15.19
N VAL A 59 8.83 24.71 -14.49
CA VAL A 59 7.49 24.45 -13.94
C VAL A 59 7.14 25.47 -12.86
N TYR A 60 8.01 25.62 -11.88
CA TYR A 60 7.82 26.56 -10.77
C TYR A 60 7.75 28.00 -11.25
N GLY A 61 8.65 28.39 -12.17
CA GLY A 61 8.69 29.72 -12.77
C GLY A 61 7.43 30.10 -13.54
N ALA A 62 6.80 29.17 -14.26
CA ALA A 62 5.55 29.43 -14.97
C ALA A 62 4.39 29.71 -14.00
N GLY A 63 4.28 28.93 -12.90
CA GLY A 63 3.29 29.18 -11.86
C GLY A 63 3.52 30.52 -11.13
N LEU A 64 4.77 30.83 -10.78
CA LEU A 64 5.12 32.13 -10.18
C LEU A 64 4.78 33.32 -11.11
N ASP A 65 5.06 33.22 -12.43
CA ASP A 65 4.73 34.27 -13.41
C ASP A 65 3.21 34.49 -13.48
N LEU A 66 2.44 33.38 -13.49
CA LEU A 66 0.98 33.45 -13.48
C LEU A 66 0.47 34.14 -12.20
N GLY A 67 1.01 33.78 -11.03
CA GLY A 67 0.67 34.40 -9.74
C GLY A 67 1.00 35.90 -9.68
N ARG A 68 2.16 36.29 -10.19
CA ARG A 68 2.55 37.72 -10.29
C ARG A 68 1.60 38.51 -11.21
N ARG A 69 1.13 37.92 -12.30
CA ARG A 69 0.12 38.54 -13.18
C ARG A 69 -1.23 38.69 -12.45
N VAL A 70 -1.64 37.71 -11.68
CA VAL A 70 -2.83 37.82 -10.82
C VAL A 70 -2.66 38.95 -9.82
N ARG A 71 -1.52 39.03 -9.14
CA ARG A 71 -1.21 40.13 -8.20
C ARG A 71 -1.30 41.51 -8.87
N ALA A 72 -0.77 41.64 -10.08
CA ALA A 72 -0.84 42.86 -10.83
C ALA A 72 -2.28 43.28 -11.18
N VAL A 73 -3.17 42.33 -11.47
CA VAL A 73 -4.59 42.56 -11.76
C VAL A 73 -5.35 42.93 -10.50
N LEU A 74 -5.04 42.29 -9.36
CA LEU A 74 -5.70 42.53 -8.07
C LEU A 74 -5.25 43.84 -7.43
N GLY A 75 -3.98 44.18 -7.52
CA GLY A 75 -3.31 45.21 -6.73
C GLY A 75 -2.96 44.71 -5.32
N GLU A 76 -2.10 45.42 -4.60
CA GLU A 76 -1.51 44.98 -3.34
C GLU A 76 -2.54 44.66 -2.25
N ALA A 77 -3.56 45.52 -2.09
CA ALA A 77 -4.56 45.40 -1.05
C ALA A 77 -5.45 44.15 -1.20
N ASP A 78 -5.91 43.86 -2.43
CA ASP A 78 -6.72 42.70 -2.72
C ASP A 78 -5.87 41.42 -2.76
N ALA A 79 -4.65 41.51 -3.27
CA ALA A 79 -3.71 40.39 -3.28
C ALA A 79 -3.39 39.87 -1.86
N ALA A 80 -3.22 40.76 -0.88
CA ALA A 80 -2.95 40.42 0.51
C ALA A 80 -4.13 39.69 1.21
N ARG A 81 -5.36 39.81 0.67
CA ARG A 81 -6.57 39.18 1.23
C ARG A 81 -7.07 37.99 0.38
N ALA A 82 -6.40 37.71 -0.74
CA ALA A 82 -6.84 36.67 -1.66
C ALA A 82 -6.64 35.26 -1.12
N VAL A 83 -7.57 34.38 -1.45
CA VAL A 83 -7.48 32.93 -1.22
C VAL A 83 -7.38 32.24 -2.58
N VAL A 84 -6.54 31.21 -2.68
CA VAL A 84 -6.32 30.50 -3.93
C VAL A 84 -6.93 29.09 -3.85
N LEU A 85 -7.66 28.69 -4.92
CA LEU A 85 -8.25 27.36 -5.08
C LEU A 85 -7.77 26.73 -6.38
N GLY A 86 -7.09 25.55 -6.31
CA GLY A 86 -6.65 24.79 -7.48
C GLY A 86 -7.54 23.60 -7.76
N TYR A 87 -7.71 23.25 -9.04
CA TYR A 87 -8.50 22.08 -9.44
C TYR A 87 -7.66 20.78 -9.48
N ALA A 88 -8.09 19.75 -8.77
CA ALA A 88 -7.50 18.43 -8.88
C ALA A 88 -7.91 17.73 -10.20
N GLU A 89 -7.04 17.04 -10.80
CA GLU A 89 -5.72 16.59 -10.37
C GLU A 89 -4.65 17.59 -10.90
N THR A 90 -4.93 18.22 -12.04
CA THR A 90 -3.95 18.88 -12.92
C THR A 90 -3.38 20.17 -12.32
N ALA A 91 -4.22 20.96 -11.66
CA ALA A 91 -3.81 22.25 -11.10
C ALA A 91 -3.42 22.22 -9.61
N THR A 92 -3.22 21.04 -8.98
CA THR A 92 -2.82 20.99 -7.57
C THR A 92 -1.46 21.64 -7.34
N GLY A 93 -0.45 21.31 -8.14
CA GLY A 93 0.87 21.95 -8.06
C GLY A 93 0.88 23.37 -8.64
N LEU A 94 0.20 23.59 -9.76
CA LEU A 94 0.12 24.90 -10.40
C LEU A 94 -0.53 25.96 -9.49
N GLY A 95 -1.68 25.62 -8.88
CA GLY A 95 -2.39 26.53 -7.96
C GLY A 95 -1.54 26.93 -6.78
N HIS A 96 -0.74 26.00 -6.25
CA HIS A 96 0.20 26.29 -5.17
C HIS A 96 1.30 27.28 -5.63
N CYS A 97 1.90 27.05 -6.81
CA CYS A 97 2.89 27.97 -7.37
C CYS A 97 2.30 29.36 -7.67
N VAL A 98 1.01 29.43 -8.06
CA VAL A 98 0.27 30.70 -8.23
C VAL A 98 0.11 31.40 -6.89
N ALA A 99 -0.21 30.67 -5.80
CA ALA A 99 -0.29 31.24 -4.47
C ALA A 99 1.05 31.83 -4.01
N ASP A 100 2.18 31.16 -4.31
CA ASP A 100 3.52 31.69 -4.05
C ASP A 100 3.79 32.98 -4.83
N GLY A 101 3.44 33.00 -6.13
CA GLY A 101 3.64 34.16 -7.00
C GLY A 101 2.75 35.35 -6.66
N LEU A 102 1.61 35.10 -6.03
CA LEU A 102 0.70 36.14 -5.51
C LEU A 102 1.30 36.84 -4.27
N GLY A 103 2.26 36.21 -3.60
CA GLY A 103 2.83 36.51 -2.29
C GLY A 103 2.18 35.59 -1.28
N PRO A 104 2.95 34.71 -0.61
CA PRO A 104 2.40 33.49 0.01
C PRO A 104 0.96 33.64 0.50
N ALA A 105 0.02 33.15 -0.32
CA ALA A 105 -1.42 33.27 -0.06
C ALA A 105 -1.96 31.93 0.48
N PRO A 106 -3.03 31.92 1.30
CA PRO A 106 -3.71 30.68 1.67
C PRO A 106 -4.17 29.92 0.43
N TYR A 107 -3.83 28.63 0.37
CA TYR A 107 -4.09 27.77 -0.77
C TYR A 107 -4.83 26.50 -0.37
N LEU A 108 -5.84 26.12 -1.14
CA LEU A 108 -6.52 24.82 -1.07
C LEU A 108 -6.63 24.24 -2.47
N HIS A 109 -6.54 22.94 -2.64
CA HIS A 109 -6.97 22.29 -3.87
C HIS A 109 -8.17 21.38 -3.64
N SER A 110 -9.03 21.27 -4.66
CA SER A 110 -10.09 20.26 -4.64
C SER A 110 -9.49 18.84 -4.65
N THR A 111 -10.23 17.87 -4.18
CA THR A 111 -9.82 16.46 -4.24
C THR A 111 -10.99 15.60 -4.71
N ARG A 112 -10.68 14.42 -5.24
CA ARG A 112 -11.67 13.40 -5.58
C ARG A 112 -11.72 12.28 -4.53
N ARG A 113 -10.90 12.41 -3.47
CA ARG A 113 -10.82 11.45 -2.36
C ARG A 113 -11.59 12.00 -1.16
N ALA A 114 -12.63 11.28 -0.73
CA ALA A 114 -13.29 11.58 0.54
C ALA A 114 -12.34 11.27 1.71
N VAL A 115 -12.31 12.14 2.71
CA VAL A 115 -11.55 11.94 3.94
C VAL A 115 -12.53 11.82 5.10
N ARG A 116 -12.52 10.68 5.79
CA ARG A 116 -13.43 10.43 6.92
C ARG A 116 -13.20 11.46 8.03
N GLY A 117 -14.31 11.95 8.60
CA GLY A 117 -14.26 12.94 9.69
C GLY A 117 -14.08 14.38 9.24
N ILE A 118 -14.04 14.63 7.92
CA ILE A 118 -14.08 15.99 7.36
C ILE A 118 -15.28 16.11 6.44
N GLU A 119 -16.18 16.99 6.79
CA GLU A 119 -17.34 17.33 5.95
C GLU A 119 -16.91 18.31 4.87
N PRO A 120 -17.28 18.08 3.59
CA PRO A 120 -16.99 19.01 2.54
C PRO A 120 -17.67 20.36 2.78
N VAL A 121 -16.92 21.45 2.72
CA VAL A 121 -17.53 22.81 2.75
C VAL A 121 -18.21 23.16 1.43
N GLY A 122 -17.97 22.39 0.37
CA GLY A 122 -18.58 22.50 -0.94
C GLY A 122 -18.09 21.37 -1.86
N GLY A 123 -18.78 21.21 -2.96
CA GLY A 123 -18.43 20.28 -4.03
C GLY A 123 -19.02 20.76 -5.34
N PHE A 124 -18.45 20.33 -6.45
CA PHE A 124 -18.92 20.66 -7.81
C PHE A 124 -18.63 19.49 -8.76
N GLU A 125 -19.39 19.42 -9.85
CA GLU A 125 -19.26 18.36 -10.83
C GLU A 125 -18.48 18.83 -12.08
N GLU A 126 -17.68 17.91 -12.66
CA GLU A 126 -16.98 18.07 -13.92
C GLU A 126 -17.60 17.12 -14.98
N GLU A 127 -18.17 17.66 -16.06
CA GLU A 127 -18.92 16.88 -17.07
C GLU A 127 -18.05 15.97 -17.96
N HIS A 128 -16.71 16.13 -17.96
CA HIS A 128 -15.83 15.50 -18.94
C HIS A 128 -14.82 14.48 -18.40
N SER A 129 -14.83 14.20 -17.09
CA SER A 129 -13.94 13.23 -16.47
C SER A 129 -14.64 11.93 -16.07
N HIS A 130 -13.85 10.87 -15.82
CA HIS A 130 -14.36 9.57 -15.35
C HIS A 130 -14.82 9.59 -13.88
N ALA A 131 -14.47 10.65 -13.12
CA ALA A 131 -14.92 10.90 -11.76
C ALA A 131 -15.44 12.35 -11.73
N THR A 132 -16.72 12.52 -11.51
CA THR A 132 -17.45 13.78 -11.77
C THR A 132 -17.46 14.75 -10.60
N SER A 133 -17.30 14.30 -9.35
CA SER A 133 -17.40 15.14 -8.16
C SER A 133 -16.05 15.57 -7.60
N HIS A 134 -15.91 16.84 -7.33
CA HIS A 134 -14.80 17.45 -6.60
C HIS A 134 -15.27 17.85 -5.20
N LEU A 135 -14.46 17.56 -4.19
CA LEU A 135 -14.69 17.91 -2.80
C LEU A 135 -13.73 19.00 -2.36
N LEU A 136 -14.21 19.92 -1.55
CA LEU A 136 -13.40 20.94 -0.87
C LEU A 136 -13.36 20.58 0.62
N LEU A 137 -12.21 20.20 1.13
CA LEU A 137 -12.01 19.62 2.46
C LEU A 137 -11.05 20.44 3.33
N PRO A 138 -11.30 21.74 3.59
CA PRO A 138 -10.43 22.53 4.44
C PRO A 138 -10.45 22.03 5.88
N GLU A 139 -9.31 22.08 6.55
CA GLU A 139 -9.20 21.82 7.98
C GLU A 139 -9.92 22.89 8.82
N ASP A 140 -9.76 24.16 8.42
CA ASP A 140 -10.46 25.28 9.00
C ASP A 140 -11.76 25.59 8.24
N ASP A 141 -12.91 25.45 8.91
CA ASP A 141 -14.24 25.76 8.32
C ASP A 141 -14.34 27.22 7.87
N GLY A 142 -13.53 28.10 8.45
CA GLY A 142 -13.39 29.50 8.09
C GLY A 142 -12.45 29.77 6.91
N PHE A 143 -11.83 28.76 6.30
CA PHE A 143 -10.84 28.94 5.23
C PHE A 143 -11.32 29.83 4.08
N PHE A 144 -12.60 29.72 3.73
CA PHE A 144 -13.26 30.56 2.73
C PHE A 144 -14.02 31.75 3.33
N ALA A 145 -13.96 31.96 4.65
CA ALA A 145 -14.58 33.11 5.26
C ALA A 145 -13.83 34.41 4.86
N GLY A 146 -14.56 35.52 4.84
CA GLY A 146 -14.01 36.81 4.42
C GLY A 146 -14.43 37.25 3.03
N ASP A 147 -14.13 38.47 2.70
CA ASP A 147 -14.58 39.21 1.50
C ASP A 147 -13.48 39.40 0.46
N GLY A 148 -12.27 38.92 0.72
CA GLY A 148 -11.13 38.97 -0.19
C GLY A 148 -11.40 38.24 -1.51
N PRO A 149 -10.69 38.57 -2.60
CA PRO A 149 -10.84 37.86 -3.87
C PRO A 149 -10.59 36.35 -3.77
N LEU A 150 -11.36 35.55 -4.52
CA LEU A 150 -11.05 34.14 -4.72
C LEU A 150 -10.40 33.94 -6.08
N VAL A 151 -9.18 33.33 -6.06
CA VAL A 151 -8.41 32.98 -7.27
C VAL A 151 -8.60 31.51 -7.57
N LEU A 152 -9.22 31.19 -8.70
CA LEU A 152 -9.42 29.82 -9.16
C LEU A 152 -8.38 29.47 -10.21
N VAL A 153 -7.65 28.36 -10.00
CA VAL A 153 -6.51 27.99 -10.85
C VAL A 153 -6.76 26.68 -11.58
N ASP A 154 -6.61 26.71 -12.91
CA ASP A 154 -6.66 25.53 -13.78
C ASP A 154 -5.49 25.53 -14.76
N ASP A 155 -5.18 24.39 -15.39
CA ASP A 155 -4.14 24.32 -16.43
C ASP A 155 -4.65 24.83 -17.79
N GLU A 156 -5.89 24.54 -18.14
CA GLU A 156 -6.54 24.86 -19.41
C GLU A 156 -7.92 25.49 -19.18
N PHE A 157 -8.10 26.71 -19.61
CA PHE A 157 -9.41 27.37 -19.54
C PHE A 157 -10.10 27.31 -20.91
N SER A 158 -11.01 26.30 -21.08
CA SER A 158 -11.66 26.00 -22.36
C SER A 158 -13.12 26.48 -22.44
N THR A 159 -14.05 25.81 -21.77
CA THR A 159 -15.48 26.22 -21.78
C THR A 159 -15.88 27.09 -20.58
N GLY A 160 -15.12 27.03 -19.52
CA GLY A 160 -15.39 27.74 -18.27
C GLY A 160 -16.56 27.20 -17.43
N ARG A 161 -17.13 26.04 -17.79
CA ARG A 161 -18.27 25.45 -17.03
C ARG A 161 -17.88 25.07 -15.61
N THR A 162 -16.78 24.36 -15.43
CA THR A 162 -16.28 23.95 -14.10
C THR A 162 -16.09 25.15 -13.19
N VAL A 163 -15.47 26.21 -13.72
CA VAL A 163 -15.25 27.47 -12.98
C VAL A 163 -16.57 28.13 -12.60
N ARG A 164 -17.54 28.27 -13.51
CA ARG A 164 -18.86 28.84 -13.22
C ARG A 164 -19.60 28.02 -12.17
N ASN A 165 -19.59 26.68 -12.26
CA ASN A 165 -20.22 25.79 -11.28
C ASN A 165 -19.57 25.96 -9.90
N THR A 166 -18.24 26.04 -9.83
CA THR A 166 -17.50 26.26 -8.58
C THR A 166 -17.82 27.61 -7.97
N ILE A 167 -17.80 28.68 -8.77
CA ILE A 167 -18.14 30.03 -8.29
C ILE A 167 -19.58 30.05 -7.77
N ALA A 168 -20.55 29.52 -8.51
CA ALA A 168 -21.96 29.49 -8.10
C ALA A 168 -22.15 28.74 -6.77
N ALA A 169 -21.53 27.56 -6.63
CA ALA A 169 -21.61 26.76 -5.40
C ALA A 169 -20.99 27.47 -4.19
N LEU A 170 -19.81 28.08 -4.36
CA LEU A 170 -19.14 28.82 -3.29
C LEU A 170 -19.77 30.15 -2.98
N HIS A 171 -20.27 30.89 -3.97
CA HIS A 171 -20.91 32.20 -3.81
C HIS A 171 -22.17 32.12 -2.93
N THR A 172 -22.92 31.05 -3.02
CA THR A 172 -24.10 30.83 -2.17
C THR A 172 -23.77 30.80 -0.68
N ARG A 173 -22.61 30.26 -0.31
CA ARG A 173 -22.18 30.10 1.09
C ARG A 173 -21.17 31.17 1.52
N PHE A 174 -20.29 31.58 0.60
CA PHE A 174 -19.21 32.54 0.82
C PHE A 174 -19.20 33.58 -0.30
N PRO A 175 -20.20 34.52 -0.33
CA PRO A 175 -20.32 35.50 -1.40
C PRO A 175 -19.12 36.43 -1.44
N ARG A 176 -18.62 36.73 -2.64
CA ARG A 176 -17.48 37.62 -2.86
C ARG A 176 -17.77 38.61 -4.00
N GLY A 177 -17.28 39.81 -3.87
CA GLY A 177 -17.41 40.83 -4.93
C GLY A 177 -16.43 40.62 -6.10
N ARG A 178 -15.41 39.75 -5.93
CA ARG A 178 -14.38 39.59 -6.96
C ARG A 178 -13.84 38.15 -7.03
N TYR A 179 -13.75 37.63 -8.25
CA TYR A 179 -13.14 36.35 -8.60
C TYR A 179 -12.06 36.56 -9.66
N VAL A 180 -10.99 35.75 -9.62
CA VAL A 180 -9.98 35.71 -10.67
C VAL A 180 -9.80 34.29 -11.14
N VAL A 181 -9.92 34.05 -12.45
CA VAL A 181 -9.59 32.77 -13.07
C VAL A 181 -8.18 32.85 -13.62
N ALA A 182 -7.29 32.00 -13.12
CA ALA A 182 -5.90 31.94 -13.55
C ALA A 182 -5.63 30.61 -14.25
N ALA A 183 -5.10 30.62 -15.48
CA ALA A 183 -4.79 29.43 -16.25
C ALA A 183 -3.48 29.58 -17.03
N LEU A 184 -2.84 28.44 -17.37
CA LEU A 184 -1.69 28.49 -18.26
C LEU A 184 -2.12 28.99 -19.64
N VAL A 185 -3.28 28.53 -20.11
CA VAL A 185 -3.83 28.93 -21.41
C VAL A 185 -5.33 29.22 -21.33
N ASP A 186 -5.77 30.32 -21.94
CA ASP A 186 -7.19 30.62 -22.19
C ASP A 186 -7.50 30.34 -23.65
N VAL A 187 -8.19 29.25 -23.93
CA VAL A 187 -8.57 28.81 -25.31
C VAL A 187 -10.08 28.88 -25.55
N ARG A 188 -10.83 29.67 -24.77
CA ARG A 188 -12.27 29.83 -24.88
C ARG A 188 -12.68 30.41 -26.22
N SER A 189 -13.82 29.96 -26.74
CA SER A 189 -14.52 30.58 -27.86
C SER A 189 -15.08 31.96 -27.48
N ALA A 190 -15.49 32.75 -28.47
CA ALA A 190 -16.19 34.02 -28.22
C ALA A 190 -17.50 33.82 -27.45
N GLN A 191 -18.21 32.70 -27.73
CA GLN A 191 -19.43 32.33 -27.05
C GLN A 191 -19.18 32.00 -25.56
N ASP A 192 -18.11 31.25 -25.23
CA ASP A 192 -17.75 30.89 -23.86
C ASP A 192 -17.32 32.11 -23.05
N ARG A 193 -16.66 33.10 -23.69
CA ARG A 193 -16.31 34.38 -23.07
C ARG A 193 -17.58 35.18 -22.71
N ALA A 194 -18.49 35.34 -23.68
CA ALA A 194 -19.76 36.00 -23.45
C ALA A 194 -20.61 35.31 -22.37
N ALA A 195 -20.56 33.99 -22.32
CA ALA A 195 -21.27 33.22 -21.27
C ALA A 195 -20.69 33.45 -19.86
N LEU A 196 -19.37 33.68 -19.72
CA LEU A 196 -18.76 34.02 -18.43
C LEU A 196 -19.11 35.47 -18.04
N ASP A 197 -19.10 36.41 -19.01
CA ASP A 197 -19.48 37.79 -18.74
C ASP A 197 -20.94 37.93 -18.30
N ALA A 198 -21.86 37.19 -18.97
CA ALA A 198 -23.27 37.13 -18.55
C ALA A 198 -23.44 36.54 -17.14
N PHE A 199 -22.73 35.46 -16.82
CA PHE A 199 -22.72 34.85 -15.52
C PHE A 199 -22.20 35.81 -14.43
N ALA A 200 -21.12 36.54 -14.70
CA ALA A 200 -20.58 37.54 -13.76
C ALA A 200 -21.58 38.67 -13.46
N ALA A 201 -22.29 39.12 -14.53
CA ALA A 201 -23.32 40.13 -14.40
C ALA A 201 -24.55 39.64 -13.58
N GLU A 202 -25.00 38.40 -13.80
CA GLU A 202 -26.05 37.76 -13.04
C GLU A 202 -25.66 37.60 -11.54
N LEU A 203 -24.42 37.20 -11.29
CA LEU A 203 -23.87 36.99 -9.94
C LEU A 203 -23.70 38.33 -9.19
N GLY A 204 -23.63 39.48 -9.89
CA GLY A 204 -23.31 40.78 -9.29
C GLY A 204 -21.87 40.92 -8.80
N ALA A 205 -20.96 40.10 -9.36
CA ALA A 205 -19.55 40.05 -8.99
C ALA A 205 -18.62 40.26 -10.18
N ARG A 206 -17.44 40.78 -9.95
CA ARG A 206 -16.42 40.89 -10.99
C ARG A 206 -15.65 39.57 -11.17
N VAL A 207 -15.49 39.11 -12.43
CA VAL A 207 -14.71 37.93 -12.78
C VAL A 207 -13.61 38.35 -13.75
N ASP A 208 -12.35 38.40 -13.28
CA ASP A 208 -11.17 38.66 -14.10
C ASP A 208 -10.58 37.33 -14.61
N VAL A 209 -9.97 37.32 -15.79
CA VAL A 209 -9.27 36.15 -16.34
C VAL A 209 -7.84 36.51 -16.67
N VAL A 210 -6.91 35.70 -16.16
CA VAL A 210 -5.47 35.86 -16.33
C VAL A 210 -4.87 34.58 -16.92
N ALA A 211 -4.13 34.67 -18.02
CA ALA A 211 -3.47 33.52 -18.64
C ALA A 211 -2.04 33.87 -19.10
N LEU A 212 -1.19 32.85 -19.26
CA LEU A 212 0.14 33.02 -19.86
C LEU A 212 0.07 33.19 -21.38
N ALA A 213 -0.92 32.53 -22.03
CA ALA A 213 -1.23 32.69 -23.44
C ALA A 213 -2.73 32.62 -23.69
N THR A 214 -3.19 33.29 -24.75
CA THR A 214 -4.60 33.31 -25.15
C THR A 214 -4.76 32.94 -26.62
N GLY A 215 -5.83 32.21 -26.94
CA GLY A 215 -6.16 31.85 -28.31
C GLY A 215 -7.43 31.06 -28.44
N THR A 216 -7.55 30.24 -29.47
CA THR A 216 -8.65 29.30 -29.69
C THR A 216 -8.12 28.04 -30.36
N VAL A 217 -8.78 26.91 -30.10
CA VAL A 217 -8.55 25.62 -30.75
C VAL A 217 -9.67 25.37 -31.72
N HIS A 218 -9.37 25.34 -33.01
CA HIS A 218 -10.34 25.01 -34.05
C HIS A 218 -10.32 23.51 -34.34
N LEU A 219 -11.47 22.86 -34.25
CA LEU A 219 -11.66 21.43 -34.45
C LEU A 219 -12.59 21.17 -35.63
N PRO A 220 -12.21 20.28 -36.58
CA PRO A 220 -13.15 19.80 -37.62
C PRO A 220 -14.32 19.06 -37.01
N HIS A 221 -15.46 19.01 -37.71
CA HIS A 221 -16.64 18.34 -37.13
C HIS A 221 -16.45 16.81 -36.97
N ASP A 222 -15.59 16.17 -37.81
CA ASP A 222 -15.28 14.73 -37.80
C ASP A 222 -14.07 14.38 -36.93
N VAL A 223 -13.58 15.30 -36.08
CA VAL A 223 -12.39 15.12 -35.23
C VAL A 223 -12.48 13.89 -34.31
N LEU A 224 -13.68 13.53 -33.81
CA LEU A 224 -13.88 12.37 -32.95
C LEU A 224 -13.72 11.06 -33.72
N GLU A 225 -14.27 10.98 -34.94
CA GLU A 225 -14.16 9.80 -35.80
C GLU A 225 -12.70 9.60 -36.24
N ARG A 226 -12.04 10.66 -36.70
CA ARG A 226 -10.60 10.66 -37.05
C ARG A 226 -9.74 10.22 -35.84
N GLY A 227 -10.00 10.76 -34.67
CA GLY A 227 -9.26 10.40 -33.46
C GLY A 227 -9.44 8.93 -33.07
N ALA A 228 -10.65 8.42 -33.16
CA ALA A 228 -10.94 7.02 -32.92
C ALA A 228 -10.28 6.08 -33.95
N ALA A 229 -10.21 6.48 -35.23
CA ALA A 229 -9.49 5.73 -36.26
C ALA A 229 -7.97 5.71 -35.99
N LEU A 230 -7.37 6.85 -35.69
CA LEU A 230 -5.95 6.95 -35.41
C LEU A 230 -5.54 6.13 -34.16
N VAL A 231 -6.36 6.11 -33.11
CA VAL A 231 -6.09 5.28 -31.91
C VAL A 231 -6.13 3.78 -32.22
N ARG A 232 -6.94 3.34 -33.19
CA ARG A 232 -6.98 1.94 -33.65
C ARG A 232 -5.79 1.58 -34.54
N GLU A 233 -5.36 2.51 -35.38
CA GLU A 233 -4.31 2.30 -36.40
C GLU A 233 -2.90 2.46 -35.82
N ALA A 234 -2.71 3.35 -34.85
CA ALA A 234 -1.40 3.58 -34.26
C ALA A 234 -1.06 2.47 -33.27
N PRO A 235 -0.04 1.64 -33.53
CA PRO A 235 0.40 0.63 -32.56
C PRO A 235 0.90 1.33 -31.29
N SER A 236 0.41 0.90 -30.13
CA SER A 236 1.04 1.32 -28.88
C SER A 236 2.47 0.77 -28.85
N PRO A 237 3.50 1.59 -28.61
CA PRO A 237 4.84 1.08 -28.43
C PRO A 237 4.81 -0.03 -27.37
N SER A 238 5.36 -1.20 -27.69
CA SER A 238 5.34 -2.32 -26.76
C SER A 238 6.16 -1.96 -25.52
N ALA A 239 5.56 -2.04 -24.36
CA ALA A 239 6.23 -1.91 -23.07
C ALA A 239 7.06 -3.18 -22.77
N GLY A 240 8.09 -3.43 -23.59
CA GLY A 240 8.87 -4.66 -23.61
C GLY A 240 10.28 -4.52 -23.06
N ALA A 241 10.50 -3.70 -22.02
CA ALA A 241 11.74 -3.83 -21.26
C ALA A 241 11.58 -4.96 -20.24
N ALA A 242 12.42 -5.99 -20.32
CA ALA A 242 12.48 -7.04 -19.31
C ALA A 242 12.80 -6.38 -17.95
N LEU A 243 12.06 -6.76 -16.90
CA LEU A 243 12.31 -6.30 -15.55
C LEU A 243 13.77 -6.58 -15.17
N ARG A 244 14.52 -5.56 -14.79
CA ARG A 244 15.87 -5.72 -14.26
C ARG A 244 15.77 -6.03 -12.77
N HIS A 245 16.15 -7.23 -12.37
CA HIS A 245 16.16 -7.64 -10.96
C HIS A 245 17.37 -7.09 -10.18
N ASP A 246 18.32 -6.47 -10.85
CA ASP A 246 19.57 -5.93 -10.30
C ASP A 246 19.57 -4.40 -10.10
N CYS A 247 18.47 -3.70 -10.37
CA CYS A 247 18.36 -2.27 -10.14
C CYS A 247 18.30 -1.98 -8.62
N PRO A 248 19.28 -1.25 -8.06
CA PRO A 248 19.26 -0.92 -6.65
C PRO A 248 18.08 -0.03 -6.29
N GLN A 249 17.37 -0.40 -5.23
CA GLN A 249 16.29 0.39 -4.65
C GLN A 249 16.74 0.94 -3.29
N THR A 250 16.54 2.24 -3.07
CA THR A 250 16.96 2.91 -1.83
C THR A 250 15.78 3.69 -1.24
N ARG A 251 15.54 3.55 0.05
CA ARG A 251 14.61 4.43 0.77
C ARG A 251 15.37 5.64 1.32
N VAL A 252 14.80 6.83 1.13
CA VAL A 252 15.35 8.09 1.63
C VAL A 252 14.37 8.69 2.64
N ASP A 253 14.82 8.86 3.86
CA ASP A 253 14.10 9.62 4.87
C ASP A 253 14.41 11.11 4.66
N LEU A 254 13.38 11.89 4.32
CA LEU A 254 13.49 13.33 4.10
C LEU A 254 13.51 14.13 5.40
N GLN A 255 13.18 13.52 6.54
CA GLN A 255 12.92 14.21 7.81
C GLN A 255 11.89 15.34 7.63
N TRP A 256 10.75 14.97 7.02
CA TRP A 256 9.67 15.91 6.72
C TRP A 256 9.17 16.58 8.00
N PRO A 257 9.04 17.92 8.05
CA PRO A 257 8.58 18.60 9.25
C PRO A 257 7.13 18.20 9.58
N SER A 258 6.88 17.76 10.80
CA SER A 258 5.54 17.30 11.24
C SER A 258 4.48 18.42 11.24
N SER A 259 4.89 19.69 11.23
CA SER A 259 4.01 20.87 11.15
C SER A 259 3.64 21.26 9.71
N VAL A 260 4.20 20.60 8.69
CA VAL A 260 3.97 20.93 7.28
C VAL A 260 3.09 19.85 6.66
N PRO A 261 1.89 20.18 6.13
CA PRO A 261 1.09 19.22 5.35
C PRO A 261 1.83 18.71 4.11
N ASP A 262 1.52 17.48 3.68
CA ASP A 262 2.01 16.88 2.43
C ASP A 262 1.60 17.68 1.18
N GLY A 263 0.44 18.36 1.26
CA GLY A 263 -0.12 19.18 0.21
C GLY A 263 -1.22 20.11 0.74
N ALA A 264 -1.99 20.67 -0.16
CA ALA A 264 -3.02 21.65 0.18
C ALA A 264 -4.46 21.09 0.15
N ARG A 265 -4.63 19.79 0.26
CA ARG A 265 -5.96 19.14 0.32
C ARG A 265 -6.82 19.69 1.47
N HIS A 266 -6.18 20.00 2.58
CA HIS A 266 -6.81 20.52 3.81
C HIS A 266 -6.48 21.99 4.10
N GLY A 267 -5.83 22.65 3.13
CA GLY A 267 -5.36 24.03 3.25
C GLY A 267 -3.85 24.12 3.53
N PHE A 268 -3.21 25.06 2.89
CA PHE A 268 -1.80 25.37 3.07
C PHE A 268 -1.64 26.87 3.34
N THR A 269 -1.16 27.19 4.51
CA THR A 269 -1.06 28.56 5.00
C THR A 269 0.31 29.18 4.69
N PRO A 270 0.45 30.51 4.79
CA PRO A 270 1.77 31.16 4.73
C PRO A 270 2.77 30.64 5.76
N ALA A 271 2.32 30.20 6.94
CA ALA A 271 3.18 29.59 7.94
C ALA A 271 3.72 28.23 7.50
N HIS A 272 2.89 27.39 6.88
CA HIS A 272 3.31 26.12 6.29
C HIS A 272 4.32 26.33 5.17
N HIS A 273 4.10 27.37 4.33
CA HIS A 273 5.04 27.74 3.28
C HIS A 273 6.42 28.12 3.86
N ALA A 274 6.47 28.98 4.88
CA ALA A 274 7.72 29.37 5.52
C ALA A 274 8.45 28.18 6.15
N ALA A 275 7.72 27.27 6.80
CA ALA A 275 8.30 26.06 7.39
C ALA A 275 8.87 25.10 6.34
N LEU A 276 8.17 24.90 5.20
CA LEU A 276 8.65 24.11 4.09
C LEU A 276 9.93 24.72 3.49
N GLU A 277 9.93 26.03 3.20
CA GLU A 277 11.10 26.75 2.67
C GLU A 277 12.34 26.58 3.56
N ALA A 278 12.17 26.63 4.86
CA ALA A 278 13.27 26.45 5.81
C ALA A 278 13.83 25.00 5.80
N ALA A 279 13.00 24.01 5.50
CA ALA A 279 13.39 22.60 5.54
C ALA A 279 13.95 22.08 4.19
N LEU A 280 13.54 22.68 3.05
CA LEU A 280 13.92 22.23 1.70
C LEU A 280 15.45 22.06 1.49
N PRO A 281 16.34 22.96 1.96
CA PRO A 281 17.77 22.81 1.71
C PRO A 281 18.36 21.52 2.30
N GLU A 282 17.98 21.16 3.52
CA GLU A 282 18.47 19.93 4.15
C GLU A 282 17.87 18.68 3.51
N MET A 283 16.58 18.69 3.18
CA MET A 283 15.94 17.58 2.48
C MET A 283 16.60 17.32 1.12
N ALA A 284 16.90 18.36 0.34
CA ALA A 284 17.60 18.21 -0.92
C ALA A 284 19.04 17.71 -0.72
N ALA A 285 19.77 18.19 0.31
CA ALA A 285 21.09 17.70 0.64
C ALA A 285 21.09 16.20 1.03
N GLN A 286 20.06 15.71 1.70
CA GLN A 286 19.88 14.28 1.98
C GLN A 286 19.72 13.46 0.69
N LEU A 287 18.92 13.95 -0.27
CA LEU A 287 18.81 13.32 -1.59
C LEU A 287 20.16 13.29 -2.31
N VAL A 288 20.93 14.39 -2.32
CA VAL A 288 22.28 14.43 -2.93
C VAL A 288 23.16 13.35 -2.31
N ARG A 289 23.24 13.29 -0.98
CA ARG A 289 24.07 12.30 -0.27
C ARG A 289 23.70 10.85 -0.59
N ARG A 290 22.42 10.54 -0.67
CA ARG A 290 21.91 9.17 -0.88
C ARG A 290 21.88 8.76 -2.34
N VAL A 291 21.56 9.67 -3.24
CA VAL A 291 21.33 9.41 -4.67
C VAL A 291 22.59 9.63 -5.52
N VAL A 292 23.39 10.67 -5.21
CA VAL A 292 24.61 11.01 -5.98
C VAL A 292 25.85 10.39 -5.34
N GLY A 293 25.93 10.34 -3.99
CA GLY A 293 27.08 9.83 -3.24
C GLY A 293 27.28 8.31 -3.31
N SER A 294 26.25 7.53 -3.62
CA SER A 294 26.36 6.07 -3.76
C SER A 294 27.21 5.60 -4.95
N ARG A 295 27.50 6.47 -5.91
CA ARG A 295 28.38 6.17 -7.06
C ARG A 295 29.87 6.19 -6.75
N SER A 296 30.32 6.99 -5.79
CA SER A 296 31.76 7.04 -5.41
C SER A 296 32.19 5.76 -4.70
N ALA A 297 31.32 5.12 -3.93
CA ALA A 297 31.59 3.85 -3.25
C ALA A 297 31.56 2.61 -4.19
N GLY A 298 30.90 2.68 -5.33
CA GLY A 298 30.85 1.60 -6.34
C GLY A 298 32.03 1.62 -7.31
N ALA A 299 32.68 2.77 -7.52
CA ALA A 299 33.81 2.91 -8.43
C ALA A 299 35.14 2.45 -7.82
N GLU A 300 35.25 2.37 -6.50
CA GLU A 300 36.45 1.88 -5.81
C GLU A 300 36.52 0.34 -5.60
N ARG A 301 35.46 -0.41 -5.93
CA ARG A 301 35.41 -1.88 -5.76
C ARG A 301 35.71 -2.69 -7.00
N VAL A 302 36.18 -2.12 -8.08
CA VAL A 302 36.71 -2.86 -9.24
C VAL A 302 38.25 -2.79 -9.21
N GLY A 303 38.84 -3.16 -8.10
CA GLY A 303 40.23 -3.47 -7.91
C GLY A 303 40.35 -4.95 -7.57
N THR A 304 40.70 -5.72 -8.55
CA THR A 304 40.98 -7.17 -8.53
C THR A 304 41.66 -7.65 -7.26
N THR A 305 40.98 -8.51 -6.48
CA THR A 305 41.63 -9.49 -5.63
C THR A 305 41.53 -10.85 -6.30
N ARG A 306 42.66 -11.31 -6.89
CA ARG A 306 42.89 -12.71 -7.21
C ARG A 306 43.13 -13.50 -5.92
N PRO A 307 42.61 -14.74 -5.82
CA PRO A 307 42.97 -15.62 -4.70
C PRO A 307 44.44 -16.03 -4.81
N VAL A 308 45.13 -16.02 -3.70
CA VAL A 308 46.45 -16.56 -3.54
C VAL A 308 46.31 -18.04 -3.16
N ASP A 309 46.60 -18.95 -4.08
CA ASP A 309 46.93 -20.34 -3.76
C ASP A 309 48.41 -20.50 -3.88
N GLY A 310 49.03 -21.07 -2.83
CA GLY A 310 50.43 -21.34 -2.75
C GLY A 310 50.82 -22.66 -3.44
N ASP A 311 51.94 -22.68 -4.04
CA ASP A 311 53.07 -23.54 -3.85
C ASP A 311 53.99 -23.61 -5.09
N GLY A 312 55.25 -23.35 -4.85
CA GLY A 312 56.31 -24.14 -5.37
C GLY A 312 56.96 -23.80 -6.75
N ALA A 313 58.22 -23.37 -6.71
CA ALA A 313 59.27 -23.55 -7.70
C ALA A 313 59.62 -22.44 -8.70
N GLN A 314 60.63 -21.72 -8.44
CA GLN A 314 61.45 -20.94 -9.42
C GLN A 314 62.16 -21.86 -10.41
N PRO A 315 62.30 -21.45 -11.67
CA PRO A 315 63.65 -21.40 -12.32
C PRO A 315 63.85 -20.11 -13.17
N PRO A 316 64.97 -19.98 -13.90
CA PRO A 316 65.90 -18.88 -13.63
C PRO A 316 65.82 -17.73 -14.66
N ARG A 317 66.43 -16.59 -14.28
CA ARG A 317 66.60 -15.35 -15.06
C ARG A 317 67.29 -15.57 -16.41
N ARG A 318 66.80 -14.96 -17.46
CA ARG A 318 67.51 -14.57 -18.66
C ARG A 318 67.29 -13.06 -18.91
N ASP A 319 68.45 -12.43 -19.16
CA ASP A 319 68.61 -11.03 -19.51
C ASP A 319 67.79 -10.62 -20.73
N ALA A 320 67.15 -9.47 -20.68
CA ALA A 320 66.63 -8.78 -21.86
C ALA A 320 66.86 -7.28 -21.76
N ALA A 321 67.36 -6.73 -22.87
CA ALA A 321 67.81 -5.39 -23.11
C ALA A 321 66.71 -4.30 -22.97
N PRO A 322 67.10 -3.00 -22.90
CA PRO A 322 66.14 -1.92 -22.59
C PRO A 322 65.27 -1.60 -23.80
N ALA A 323 63.91 -1.56 -23.56
CA ALA A 323 62.91 -1.11 -24.52
C ALA A 323 62.76 0.41 -24.47
N HIS A 324 62.80 1.00 -25.65
CA HIS A 324 62.54 2.42 -25.92
C HIS A 324 61.19 2.93 -25.35
N GLU A 325 61.23 4.06 -24.67
CA GLU A 325 60.04 4.92 -24.43
C GLU A 325 59.44 5.40 -25.74
N PRO A 326 58.09 5.28 -25.96
CA PRO A 326 57.45 6.00 -27.02
C PRO A 326 57.14 7.44 -26.56
N ALA A 327 57.40 8.38 -27.45
CA ALA A 327 57.10 9.82 -27.32
C ALA A 327 55.65 10.11 -26.97
N PRO A 328 55.30 11.26 -26.34
CA PRO A 328 53.92 11.60 -25.96
C PRO A 328 53.12 11.90 -27.25
N GLY A 329 52.26 10.97 -27.60
CA GLY A 329 51.25 11.15 -28.66
C GLY A 329 50.10 11.95 -28.15
N ASP A 330 49.57 12.81 -29.01
CA ASP A 330 48.50 13.78 -28.92
C ASP A 330 47.37 13.43 -27.95
N GLY A 331 47.02 14.45 -27.14
CA GLY A 331 45.95 14.42 -26.16
C GLY A 331 44.56 14.11 -26.73
N ALA A 332 44.20 12.85 -26.77
CA ALA A 332 42.80 12.48 -26.79
C ALA A 332 42.23 12.80 -25.41
N GLN A 333 41.47 13.88 -25.31
CA GLN A 333 40.62 14.16 -24.14
C GLN A 333 39.73 12.93 -23.83
N PRO A 334 39.68 12.46 -22.58
CA PRO A 334 38.75 11.38 -22.23
C PRO A 334 37.35 11.81 -22.63
N PRO A 335 36.52 10.90 -23.16
CA PRO A 335 35.16 11.23 -23.59
C PRO A 335 34.47 11.92 -22.42
N LEU A 336 33.89 13.11 -22.71
CA LEU A 336 33.08 13.87 -21.76
C LEU A 336 32.00 12.91 -21.22
N ARG A 337 32.05 12.58 -19.93
CA ARG A 337 31.00 11.77 -19.28
C ARG A 337 29.70 12.54 -19.42
N GLU A 338 28.65 11.88 -19.95
CA GLU A 338 27.31 12.46 -20.01
C GLU A 338 26.85 12.91 -18.61
N PRO A 339 26.13 14.05 -18.53
CA PRO A 339 25.64 14.56 -17.26
C PRO A 339 24.67 13.56 -16.63
N HIS A 340 24.76 13.36 -15.32
CA HIS A 340 23.86 12.49 -14.56
C HIS A 340 22.43 13.03 -14.61
N ARG A 341 21.46 12.24 -15.11
CA ARG A 341 20.07 12.65 -15.31
C ARG A 341 19.20 12.11 -14.19
N ILE A 342 18.65 13.00 -13.38
CA ILE A 342 17.79 12.69 -12.23
C ILE A 342 16.35 13.09 -12.53
N LEU A 343 15.40 12.18 -12.30
CA LEU A 343 13.96 12.49 -12.32
C LEU A 343 13.42 12.45 -10.89
N ILE A 344 12.75 13.52 -10.48
CA ILE A 344 11.88 13.53 -9.31
C ILE A 344 10.45 13.30 -9.78
N LEU A 345 9.81 12.22 -9.30
CA LEU A 345 8.49 11.78 -9.72
C LEU A 345 7.51 11.86 -8.55
N GLY A 346 6.58 12.81 -8.58
CA GLY A 346 5.47 12.90 -7.61
C GLY A 346 4.35 11.93 -7.93
N THR A 347 3.45 11.69 -6.97
CA THR A 347 2.29 10.81 -7.15
C THR A 347 0.99 11.61 -7.20
N GLU A 348 0.28 11.55 -8.32
CA GLU A 348 -1.06 12.16 -8.55
C GLU A 348 -1.25 13.59 -7.97
N GLU A 349 -2.01 13.73 -6.86
CA GLU A 349 -2.28 15.02 -6.22
C GLU A 349 -1.08 15.58 -5.44
N LEU A 350 -0.07 14.74 -5.13
CA LEU A 350 1.17 15.14 -4.48
C LEU A 350 2.14 15.75 -5.51
N MET A 351 1.90 16.99 -5.90
CA MET A 351 2.67 17.66 -6.94
C MET A 351 3.63 18.72 -6.42
N TYR A 352 3.18 19.56 -5.47
CA TYR A 352 3.94 20.74 -5.06
C TYR A 352 5.19 20.41 -4.26
N ALA A 353 5.09 19.59 -3.22
CA ALA A 353 6.24 19.23 -2.40
C ALA A 353 7.36 18.53 -3.21
N PRO A 354 7.06 17.55 -4.09
CA PRO A 354 8.07 17.00 -5.01
C PRO A 354 8.67 18.03 -5.97
N LEU A 355 7.86 18.96 -6.49
CA LEU A 355 8.34 20.04 -7.37
C LEU A 355 9.33 20.95 -6.62
N ARG A 356 9.00 21.36 -5.39
CA ARG A 356 9.87 22.24 -4.58
C ARG A 356 11.17 21.54 -4.20
N LEU A 357 11.09 20.26 -3.85
CA LEU A 357 12.26 19.43 -3.58
C LEU A 357 13.15 19.28 -4.82
N ALA A 358 12.54 19.05 -6.00
CA ALA A 358 13.25 18.97 -7.27
C ALA A 358 13.90 20.30 -7.65
N HIS A 359 13.22 21.42 -7.42
CA HIS A 359 13.75 22.78 -7.70
C HIS A 359 14.93 23.11 -6.79
N GLU A 360 14.85 22.79 -5.51
CA GLU A 360 15.96 23.00 -4.58
C GLU A 360 17.16 22.08 -4.90
N LEU A 361 16.90 20.82 -5.28
CA LEU A 361 17.94 19.90 -5.74
C LEU A 361 18.65 20.45 -7.01
N GLU A 362 17.88 20.93 -8.01
CA GLU A 362 18.40 21.56 -9.22
C GLU A 362 19.30 22.75 -8.86
N ARG A 363 18.89 23.59 -7.90
CA ARG A 363 19.63 24.76 -7.43
C ARG A 363 20.95 24.38 -6.76
N GLN A 364 20.95 23.36 -5.88
CA GLN A 364 22.16 22.90 -5.18
C GLN A 364 23.18 22.30 -6.17
N LEU A 365 22.72 21.43 -7.08
CA LEU A 365 23.59 20.83 -8.10
C LEU A 365 24.14 21.86 -9.11
N ALA A 366 23.42 22.97 -9.34
CA ALA A 366 23.93 24.10 -10.15
C ALA A 366 24.97 24.94 -9.41
N GLY A 367 24.86 25.10 -8.08
CA GLY A 367 25.78 25.87 -7.23
C GLY A 367 27.15 25.22 -7.05
N GLU A 368 27.26 23.88 -7.12
CA GLU A 368 28.52 23.14 -7.00
C GLU A 368 29.47 23.27 -8.20
N LYS A 369 29.07 23.97 -9.27
CA LYS A 369 29.92 24.23 -10.46
C LYS A 369 31.20 25.03 -10.17
N GLY A 370 31.39 25.55 -8.97
CA GLY A 370 32.61 26.23 -8.52
C GLY A 370 33.75 25.33 -8.04
N ALA A 371 33.48 24.06 -7.71
CA ALA A 371 34.49 23.08 -7.31
C ALA A 371 34.90 22.23 -8.53
N LYS A 372 36.16 22.30 -8.93
CA LYS A 372 36.74 21.52 -10.03
C LYS A 372 36.42 20.04 -9.85
N GLY A 373 35.46 19.47 -10.60
CA GLY A 373 35.28 18.03 -10.67
C GLY A 373 33.88 17.44 -10.77
N ALA A 374 32.80 18.19 -10.60
CA ALA A 374 31.44 17.61 -10.70
C ALA A 374 30.94 17.66 -12.16
N ASN A 375 30.80 16.50 -12.82
CA ASN A 375 30.04 16.36 -14.06
C ASN A 375 28.61 16.88 -13.81
N GLY A 376 28.19 17.94 -14.53
CA GLY A 376 26.92 18.63 -14.29
C GLY A 376 25.73 17.69 -14.34
N ALA A 377 25.13 17.41 -13.18
CA ALA A 377 23.87 16.66 -13.11
C ALA A 377 22.71 17.54 -13.60
N THR A 378 21.68 16.91 -14.20
CA THR A 378 20.44 17.58 -14.61
C THR A 378 19.26 16.99 -13.88
N VAL A 379 18.35 17.85 -13.41
CA VAL A 379 17.14 17.45 -12.71
C VAL A 379 15.92 17.70 -13.58
N ALA A 380 15.03 16.71 -13.66
CA ALA A 380 13.72 16.85 -14.23
C ALA A 380 12.65 16.54 -13.19
N TYR A 381 11.45 17.06 -13.37
CA TYR A 381 10.28 16.83 -12.56
C TYR A 381 9.14 16.28 -13.40
N SER A 382 8.42 15.28 -12.90
CA SER A 382 7.17 14.80 -13.48
C SER A 382 6.27 14.20 -12.38
N THR A 383 5.05 13.79 -12.76
CA THR A 383 4.10 13.13 -11.84
C THR A 383 3.43 11.92 -12.48
N THR A 384 2.91 11.01 -11.65
CA THR A 384 1.99 9.98 -12.11
C THR A 384 0.62 10.56 -12.44
N THR A 385 -0.22 9.84 -13.18
CA THR A 385 -1.55 10.31 -13.58
C THR A 385 -2.53 9.16 -13.78
N ARG A 386 -3.83 9.45 -13.63
CA ARG A 386 -4.95 8.54 -13.97
C ARG A 386 -5.29 8.51 -15.46
N SER A 387 -4.71 9.42 -16.27
CA SER A 387 -5.08 9.58 -17.67
C SER A 387 -4.39 8.57 -18.60
N PRO A 388 -5.11 7.63 -19.23
CA PRO A 388 -4.55 6.64 -20.15
C PRO A 388 -4.33 7.24 -21.54
N VAL A 389 -3.40 8.17 -21.68
CA VAL A 389 -3.11 8.79 -22.98
C VAL A 389 -2.44 7.80 -23.91
N HIS A 390 -2.79 7.83 -25.20
CA HIS A 390 -2.19 6.96 -26.22
C HIS A 390 -0.78 7.44 -26.57
N PRO A 391 0.29 6.63 -26.37
CA PRO A 391 1.64 7.03 -26.73
C PRO A 391 1.92 6.77 -28.22
N VAL A 392 2.66 7.70 -28.86
CA VAL A 392 3.17 7.53 -30.23
C VAL A 392 4.62 7.97 -30.29
N ASP A 393 5.52 7.11 -30.72
CA ASP A 393 6.95 7.46 -30.83
C ASP A 393 7.24 8.27 -32.09
N ASP A 394 6.92 9.56 -32.02
CA ASP A 394 7.17 10.54 -33.08
C ASP A 394 7.63 11.86 -32.47
N PRO A 395 8.66 12.54 -33.00
CA PRO A 395 9.14 13.81 -32.48
C PRO A 395 8.09 14.96 -32.49
N GLY A 396 7.08 14.86 -33.36
CA GLY A 396 5.96 15.80 -33.45
C GLY A 396 4.79 15.44 -32.53
N TYR A 397 4.96 14.46 -31.61
CA TYR A 397 3.94 13.98 -30.68
C TYR A 397 4.37 14.19 -29.25
N ALA A 398 3.47 14.66 -28.36
CA ALA A 398 3.84 15.08 -27.03
C ALA A 398 4.12 13.92 -26.05
N ILE A 399 3.52 12.76 -26.25
CA ILE A 399 3.64 11.61 -25.32
C ILE A 399 4.16 10.39 -26.06
N ARG A 400 5.48 10.18 -25.98
CA ARG A 400 6.17 9.15 -26.78
C ARG A 400 6.25 7.79 -26.12
N SER A 401 6.16 7.73 -24.78
CA SER A 401 6.20 6.49 -24.03
C SER A 401 5.25 6.52 -22.83
N ARG A 402 4.88 5.33 -22.36
CA ARG A 402 4.00 5.16 -21.22
C ARG A 402 4.42 3.93 -20.41
N ILE A 403 4.54 4.09 -19.10
CA ILE A 403 4.64 3.02 -18.12
C ILE A 403 3.26 2.88 -17.47
N THR A 404 2.74 1.67 -17.34
CA THR A 404 1.48 1.36 -16.63
C THR A 404 1.81 0.61 -15.37
N PHE A 405 1.19 0.97 -14.25
CA PHE A 405 1.33 0.31 -12.97
C PHE A 405 -0.01 0.29 -12.23
N ARG A 406 -0.12 -0.59 -11.24
CA ARG A 406 -1.35 -0.79 -10.46
C ARG A 406 -1.24 -0.19 -9.08
N THR A 407 -2.34 0.43 -8.64
CA THR A 407 -2.58 0.86 -7.27
C THR A 407 -3.86 0.19 -6.76
N ARG A 408 -4.19 0.36 -5.49
CA ARG A 408 -5.47 -0.11 -4.92
C ARG A 408 -6.69 0.49 -5.63
N GLU A 409 -6.55 1.70 -6.15
CA GLU A 409 -7.63 2.41 -6.85
C GLU A 409 -7.67 2.13 -8.37
N GLY A 410 -6.85 1.20 -8.88
CA GLY A 410 -6.78 0.80 -10.28
C GLY A 410 -5.49 1.22 -11.01
N GLU A 411 -5.53 1.20 -12.34
CA GLU A 411 -4.37 1.52 -13.16
C GLU A 411 -3.97 3.00 -13.12
N ARG A 412 -2.67 3.23 -13.13
CA ARG A 412 -2.02 4.53 -13.18
C ARG A 412 -0.91 4.53 -14.22
N TYR A 413 -0.47 5.73 -14.60
CA TYR A 413 0.42 5.90 -15.72
C TYR A 413 1.54 6.89 -15.40
N VAL A 414 2.73 6.62 -15.97
CA VAL A 414 3.85 7.54 -16.06
C VAL A 414 4.19 7.72 -17.54
N HIS A 415 4.26 8.94 -18.01
CA HIS A 415 4.50 9.25 -19.40
C HIS A 415 5.91 9.81 -19.65
N ASN A 416 6.49 9.50 -20.81
CA ASN A 416 7.77 10.03 -21.27
C ASN A 416 8.97 9.75 -20.35
N VAL A 417 8.92 8.66 -19.57
CA VAL A 417 10.02 8.20 -18.70
C VAL A 417 10.71 6.99 -19.31
N ALA A 418 9.95 6.02 -19.83
CA ALA A 418 10.52 4.86 -20.52
C ALA A 418 11.32 5.32 -21.74
N GLY A 419 12.59 4.89 -21.85
CA GLY A 419 13.48 5.27 -22.93
C GLY A 419 14.04 6.68 -22.86
N ALA A 420 13.70 7.48 -21.84
CA ALA A 420 14.19 8.85 -21.70
C ALA A 420 15.65 8.94 -21.19
N GLY A 421 16.24 7.83 -20.71
CA GLY A 421 17.64 7.79 -20.29
C GLY A 421 17.90 8.47 -18.94
N PHE A 422 16.98 8.38 -18.00
CA PHE A 422 17.24 8.79 -16.63
C PHE A 422 18.15 7.79 -15.92
N ASP A 423 19.21 8.26 -15.29
CA ASP A 423 20.12 7.43 -14.49
C ASP A 423 19.47 7.08 -13.14
N THR A 424 18.82 8.06 -12.54
CA THR A 424 18.14 7.92 -11.26
C THR A 424 16.70 8.45 -11.32
N VAL A 425 15.77 7.67 -10.78
CA VAL A 425 14.39 8.10 -10.53
C VAL A 425 14.12 8.10 -9.04
N VAL A 426 13.72 9.26 -8.51
CA VAL A 426 13.29 9.40 -7.10
C VAL A 426 11.78 9.53 -7.10
N VAL A 427 11.09 8.52 -6.62
CA VAL A 427 9.64 8.55 -6.38
C VAL A 427 9.38 9.25 -5.06
N VAL A 428 8.53 10.26 -5.07
CA VAL A 428 8.08 10.97 -3.87
C VAL A 428 6.60 10.69 -3.69
N ALA A 429 6.24 9.98 -2.62
CA ALA A 429 4.88 9.50 -2.37
C ALA A 429 4.43 9.78 -0.93
N ASP A 430 3.13 9.88 -0.75
CA ASP A 430 2.46 10.01 0.55
C ASP A 430 2.01 8.65 1.13
N ASP A 431 1.89 7.61 0.30
CA ASP A 431 1.58 6.24 0.71
C ASP A 431 2.56 5.23 0.08
N VAL A 432 3.22 4.45 0.93
CA VAL A 432 4.20 3.43 0.52
C VAL A 432 3.52 2.24 -0.16
N THR A 433 2.30 1.90 0.26
CA THR A 433 1.60 0.68 -0.18
C THR A 433 1.22 0.71 -1.67
N ASP A 434 1.00 1.89 -2.24
CA ASP A 434 0.66 2.07 -3.65
C ASP A 434 1.88 2.22 -4.57
N THR A 435 3.12 2.17 -4.02
CA THR A 435 4.34 2.41 -4.81
C THR A 435 5.03 1.13 -5.27
N THR A 436 4.71 -0.04 -4.74
CA THR A 436 5.45 -1.29 -4.99
C THR A 436 5.54 -1.64 -6.48
N ASP A 437 4.41 -1.64 -7.21
CA ASP A 437 4.40 -1.93 -8.64
C ASP A 437 5.06 -0.80 -9.45
N LEU A 438 4.86 0.46 -9.05
CA LEU A 438 5.53 1.61 -9.68
C LEU A 438 7.06 1.48 -9.62
N LEU A 439 7.63 1.16 -8.44
CA LEU A 439 9.07 0.99 -8.27
C LEU A 439 9.61 -0.17 -9.12
N ALA A 440 8.88 -1.29 -9.17
CA ALA A 440 9.23 -2.44 -10.00
C ALA A 440 9.25 -2.09 -11.49
N GLN A 441 8.24 -1.36 -11.99
CA GLN A 441 8.19 -0.93 -13.38
C GLN A 441 9.30 0.08 -13.71
N LEU A 442 9.59 1.03 -12.82
CA LEU A 442 10.65 2.03 -13.01
C LEU A 442 12.05 1.42 -13.02
N ALA A 443 12.28 0.34 -12.28
CA ALA A 443 13.54 -0.40 -12.26
C ALA A 443 13.97 -0.93 -13.64
N ALA A 444 13.02 -1.15 -14.56
CA ALA A 444 13.32 -1.52 -15.93
C ALA A 444 13.88 -0.35 -16.77
N HIS A 445 13.74 0.89 -16.33
CA HIS A 445 14.01 2.09 -17.12
C HIS A 445 15.03 3.05 -16.51
N ALA A 446 15.55 2.77 -15.31
CA ALA A 446 16.56 3.55 -14.63
C ALA A 446 17.70 2.66 -14.10
N GLN A 447 18.86 3.27 -13.82
CA GLN A 447 19.99 2.56 -13.20
C GLN A 447 19.82 2.47 -11.68
N HIS A 448 19.08 3.42 -11.08
CA HIS A 448 18.80 3.50 -9.65
C HIS A 448 17.39 4.06 -9.43
N VAL A 449 16.64 3.45 -8.52
CA VAL A 449 15.32 3.93 -8.10
C VAL A 449 15.35 4.20 -6.60
N ALA A 450 14.93 5.39 -6.20
CA ALA A 450 14.82 5.76 -4.79
C ALA A 450 13.37 6.10 -4.44
N LEU A 451 12.96 5.78 -3.21
CA LEU A 451 11.67 6.14 -2.64
C LEU A 451 11.87 7.13 -1.50
N ALA A 452 11.29 8.31 -1.62
CA ALA A 452 11.19 9.29 -0.57
C ALA A 452 9.72 9.40 -0.13
N VAL A 453 9.45 9.28 1.17
CA VAL A 453 8.09 9.28 1.70
C VAL A 453 7.83 10.58 2.44
N ILE A 454 6.76 11.27 2.05
CA ILE A 454 6.19 12.40 2.78
C ILE A 454 4.98 11.86 3.55
N PRO A 455 4.97 11.92 4.89
CA PRO A 455 3.84 11.41 5.64
C PRO A 455 2.53 12.11 5.26
N SER A 456 1.49 11.35 4.95
CA SER A 456 0.15 11.89 4.69
C SER A 456 -0.32 12.74 5.87
N TYR A 457 -0.70 13.98 5.60
CA TYR A 457 -1.23 14.87 6.61
C TYR A 457 -2.66 14.48 6.98
N ILE A 458 -2.89 14.26 8.26
CA ILE A 458 -4.22 13.99 8.82
C ILE A 458 -4.60 15.20 9.69
N PRO A 459 -5.60 16.01 9.28
CA PRO A 459 -6.07 17.12 10.08
C PRO A 459 -6.51 16.69 11.49
N PRO A 460 -6.29 17.53 12.53
CA PRO A 460 -6.72 17.22 13.90
C PRO A 460 -8.21 16.83 14.01
N LYS A 461 -9.09 17.45 13.25
CA LYS A 461 -10.52 17.10 13.17
C LYS A 461 -10.78 15.71 12.59
N ALA A 462 -9.89 15.22 11.72
CA ALA A 462 -9.98 13.88 11.14
C ALA A 462 -9.27 12.82 11.99
N ARG A 463 -8.57 13.22 13.04
CA ARG A 463 -8.03 12.30 14.04
C ARG A 463 -9.19 11.74 14.84
N ILE A 464 -9.89 10.76 14.26
CA ILE A 464 -10.85 9.95 15.01
C ILE A 464 -10.06 9.30 16.12
N PRO A 465 -10.46 9.39 17.40
CA PRO A 465 -9.85 8.58 18.45
C PRO A 465 -9.83 7.14 17.97
N MET A 466 -8.65 6.50 18.03
CA MET A 466 -8.58 5.08 17.68
C MET A 466 -9.60 4.35 18.55
N PRO A 467 -10.41 3.42 17.97
CA PRO A 467 -11.42 2.73 18.74
C PRO A 467 -10.77 2.00 19.94
N GLU A 468 -11.42 2.04 21.09
CA GLU A 468 -11.00 1.25 22.25
C GLU A 468 -11.18 -0.23 21.95
N PRO A 469 -10.30 -1.10 22.51
CA PRO A 469 -10.46 -2.55 22.35
C PRO A 469 -11.81 -3.03 22.90
N LEU A 470 -12.52 -3.79 22.10
CA LEU A 470 -13.76 -4.43 22.56
C LEU A 470 -13.44 -5.48 23.63
N ARG A 471 -14.34 -5.69 24.59
CA ARG A 471 -14.14 -6.63 25.71
C ARG A 471 -15.41 -7.39 26.05
N GLY A 472 -15.24 -8.54 26.70
CA GLY A 472 -16.37 -9.25 27.30
C GLY A 472 -16.99 -8.49 28.49
N PRO A 473 -18.28 -8.71 28.84
CA PRO A 473 -19.21 -9.59 28.13
C PRO A 473 -19.91 -8.93 26.91
N ALA A 474 -19.59 -7.67 26.62
CA ALA A 474 -20.23 -6.93 25.52
C ALA A 474 -19.90 -7.52 24.14
N PHE A 475 -18.68 -8.03 23.95
CA PHE A 475 -18.21 -8.53 22.63
C PHE A 475 -17.52 -9.91 22.72
N SER A 476 -17.52 -10.61 23.81
CA SER A 476 -16.89 -11.94 23.95
C SER A 476 -17.40 -12.62 25.19
N SER A 477 -17.35 -13.95 25.25
CA SER A 477 -17.61 -14.70 26.46
C SER A 477 -16.41 -14.78 27.43
N TYR A 478 -15.23 -14.31 27.02
CA TYR A 478 -14.07 -14.16 27.91
C TYR A 478 -14.29 -13.03 28.92
N ALA A 479 -13.61 -13.08 30.03
CA ALA A 479 -13.64 -12.01 31.02
C ALA A 479 -12.95 -10.73 30.44
N PRO A 480 -13.41 -9.53 30.82
CA PRO A 480 -12.93 -8.27 30.25
C PRO A 480 -11.43 -8.04 30.45
N GLU A 481 -10.85 -8.60 31.51
CA GLU A 481 -9.41 -8.50 31.80
C GLU A 481 -8.57 -9.50 31.01
N GLU A 482 -9.16 -10.58 30.45
CA GLU A 482 -8.41 -11.64 29.78
C GLU A 482 -7.94 -11.27 28.37
N VAL A 483 -8.72 -10.47 27.65
CA VAL A 483 -8.38 -10.05 26.28
C VAL A 483 -9.09 -8.77 25.86
N GLY A 484 -8.36 -7.88 25.21
CA GLY A 484 -8.89 -6.75 24.47
C GLY A 484 -8.91 -7.08 22.96
N TRP A 485 -10.09 -6.97 22.34
CA TRP A 485 -10.25 -7.27 20.91
C TRP A 485 -10.05 -6.00 20.10
N LEU A 486 -8.94 -5.92 19.35
CA LEU A 486 -8.71 -4.85 18.36
C LEU A 486 -9.46 -5.22 17.06
N LEU A 487 -10.79 -5.24 17.18
CA LEU A 487 -11.73 -5.63 16.11
C LEU A 487 -12.93 -4.68 16.11
N GLN A 488 -13.64 -4.64 14.97
CA GLN A 488 -14.92 -3.96 14.81
C GLN A 488 -16.07 -4.96 15.02
N ASP A 489 -17.11 -4.56 15.76
CA ASP A 489 -18.30 -5.40 15.97
C ASP A 489 -19.23 -5.37 14.75
N LEU A 490 -19.31 -6.50 14.04
CA LEU A 490 -20.22 -6.74 12.92
C LEU A 490 -21.36 -7.71 13.29
N SER A 491 -21.68 -7.90 14.58
CA SER A 491 -22.69 -8.87 15.03
C SER A 491 -24.09 -8.64 14.44
N SER A 492 -24.40 -7.40 14.10
CA SER A 492 -25.69 -7.03 13.48
C SER A 492 -25.77 -7.25 11.96
N VAL A 493 -24.66 -7.64 11.33
CA VAL A 493 -24.57 -7.80 9.86
C VAL A 493 -24.75 -9.26 9.49
N GLU A 494 -25.55 -9.56 8.47
CA GLU A 494 -25.68 -10.90 7.92
C GLU A 494 -24.50 -11.20 6.99
N LEU A 495 -23.66 -12.16 7.34
CA LEU A 495 -22.40 -12.49 6.67
C LEU A 495 -22.23 -13.98 6.38
N GLU A 496 -23.12 -14.80 6.92
CA GLU A 496 -23.07 -16.23 6.80
C GLU A 496 -23.60 -16.69 5.44
N ALA A 497 -22.83 -17.53 4.77
CA ALA A 497 -23.24 -18.18 3.52
C ALA A 497 -22.91 -19.69 3.59
N PRO A 498 -23.64 -20.53 2.85
CA PRO A 498 -23.36 -21.96 2.74
C PRO A 498 -21.90 -22.23 2.34
N THR A 499 -21.32 -23.28 2.91
CA THR A 499 -19.87 -23.59 2.71
C THR A 499 -19.56 -23.85 1.24
N GLU A 500 -20.47 -24.46 0.51
CA GLU A 500 -20.35 -24.83 -0.89
C GLU A 500 -20.32 -23.58 -1.79
N GLU A 501 -21.24 -22.66 -1.61
CA GLU A 501 -21.32 -21.41 -2.36
C GLU A 501 -20.06 -20.55 -2.15
N ARG A 502 -19.58 -20.53 -0.92
CA ARG A 502 -18.33 -19.82 -0.58
C ARG A 502 -17.11 -20.45 -1.21
N GLU A 503 -17.03 -21.79 -1.22
CA GLU A 503 -15.91 -22.51 -1.83
C GLU A 503 -15.88 -22.28 -3.35
N GLU A 504 -17.03 -22.30 -4.01
CA GLU A 504 -17.16 -21.98 -5.42
C GLU A 504 -16.73 -20.56 -5.74
N ALA A 505 -17.21 -19.58 -4.98
CA ALA A 505 -16.84 -18.17 -5.16
C ALA A 505 -15.33 -17.95 -4.98
N ILE A 506 -14.71 -18.60 -3.99
CA ILE A 506 -13.26 -18.51 -3.72
C ILE A 506 -12.46 -19.15 -4.88
N GLN A 507 -12.82 -20.36 -5.31
CA GLN A 507 -12.07 -21.08 -6.35
C GLN A 507 -12.25 -20.45 -7.75
N SER A 508 -13.39 -19.80 -8.01
CA SER A 508 -13.62 -19.03 -9.25
C SER A 508 -12.89 -17.68 -9.28
N GLY A 509 -12.27 -17.26 -8.15
CA GLY A 509 -11.61 -15.94 -8.03
C GLY A 509 -12.58 -14.76 -7.90
N GLY A 510 -13.88 -15.00 -7.70
CA GLY A 510 -14.91 -13.97 -7.58
C GLY A 510 -15.01 -13.32 -6.19
N ALA A 511 -14.49 -13.99 -5.14
CA ALA A 511 -14.51 -13.48 -3.77
C ALA A 511 -13.30 -13.94 -2.96
N HIS A 512 -12.93 -13.13 -1.95
CA HIS A 512 -11.92 -13.54 -0.98
C HIS A 512 -12.58 -14.25 0.20
N TYR A 513 -11.90 -15.25 0.78
CA TYR A 513 -12.43 -16.03 1.90
C TYR A 513 -12.76 -15.20 3.15
N ALA A 514 -12.20 -13.99 3.29
CA ALA A 514 -12.45 -13.06 4.40
C ALA A 514 -13.67 -12.15 4.20
N GLU A 515 -14.36 -12.24 3.07
CA GLU A 515 -15.50 -11.37 2.76
C GLU A 515 -16.84 -11.91 3.26
N SER A 516 -16.93 -13.20 3.61
CA SER A 516 -18.11 -13.86 4.16
C SER A 516 -17.76 -14.88 5.22
N LEU A 517 -18.71 -15.29 6.04
CA LEU A 517 -18.55 -16.29 7.09
C LEU A 517 -19.21 -17.62 6.70
N PRO A 518 -18.64 -18.79 7.09
CA PRO A 518 -19.38 -20.05 7.02
C PRO A 518 -20.46 -20.05 8.12
N VAL A 519 -21.55 -20.76 7.88
CA VAL A 519 -22.48 -21.11 8.95
C VAL A 519 -21.72 -21.90 10.04
N GLU A 520 -21.88 -21.48 11.29
CA GLU A 520 -21.17 -22.14 12.40
C GLU A 520 -21.64 -23.58 12.63
N TYR A 521 -20.66 -24.48 12.77
CA TYR A 521 -20.92 -25.89 13.02
C TYR A 521 -21.57 -26.10 14.39
N GLN A 522 -22.68 -26.83 14.42
CA GLN A 522 -23.34 -27.25 15.65
C GLN A 522 -22.93 -28.72 15.97
N PRO A 523 -22.14 -28.97 17.04
CA PRO A 523 -21.63 -30.29 17.35
C PRO A 523 -22.73 -31.21 17.84
N SER A 524 -22.73 -32.47 17.37
CA SER A 524 -23.59 -33.53 17.90
C SER A 524 -23.20 -33.90 19.35
N ALA A 525 -24.10 -34.50 20.11
CA ALA A 525 -23.81 -34.98 21.49
C ALA A 525 -22.57 -35.89 21.50
N ARG A 526 -22.46 -36.81 20.55
CA ARG A 526 -21.30 -37.70 20.43
C ARG A 526 -19.99 -36.95 20.17
N TYR A 527 -20.05 -35.86 19.39
CA TYR A 527 -18.87 -35.02 19.17
C TYR A 527 -18.47 -34.22 20.40
N GLN A 528 -19.45 -33.75 21.19
CA GLN A 528 -19.20 -33.08 22.48
C GLN A 528 -18.56 -34.04 23.50
N GLU A 529 -19.01 -35.30 23.56
CA GLU A 529 -18.37 -36.33 24.39
C GLU A 529 -16.90 -36.53 24.03
N LEU A 530 -16.58 -36.62 22.73
CA LEU A 530 -15.20 -36.73 22.27
C LEU A 530 -14.37 -35.48 22.60
N TYR A 531 -14.96 -34.30 22.49
CA TYR A 531 -14.29 -33.06 22.87
C TYR A 531 -13.90 -33.06 24.35
N HIS A 532 -14.83 -33.45 25.27
CA HIS A 532 -14.56 -33.48 26.70
C HIS A 532 -13.54 -34.56 27.06
N ALA A 533 -13.60 -35.73 26.43
CA ALA A 533 -12.62 -36.79 26.63
C ALA A 533 -11.21 -36.35 26.15
N ALA A 534 -11.13 -35.69 25.01
CA ALA A 534 -9.89 -35.16 24.49
C ALA A 534 -9.30 -34.04 25.37
N LEU A 535 -10.15 -33.17 25.91
CA LEU A 535 -9.73 -32.13 26.85
C LEU A 535 -9.13 -32.72 28.12
N GLU A 536 -9.80 -33.67 28.74
CA GLU A 536 -9.29 -34.34 29.96
C GLU A 536 -7.94 -35.02 29.69
N ALA A 537 -7.82 -35.75 28.58
CA ALA A 537 -6.60 -36.49 28.22
C ALA A 537 -5.41 -35.56 27.89
N SER A 538 -5.67 -34.37 27.31
CA SER A 538 -4.61 -33.45 26.83
C SER A 538 -4.33 -32.25 27.71
N ALA A 539 -5.17 -31.97 28.74
CA ALA A 539 -5.07 -30.74 29.55
C ALA A 539 -3.69 -30.55 30.20
N GLN A 540 -3.08 -31.62 30.76
CA GLN A 540 -1.76 -31.53 31.37
C GLN A 540 -0.66 -31.26 30.35
N ARG A 541 -0.72 -31.90 29.18
CA ARG A 541 0.22 -31.68 28.07
C ARG A 541 0.12 -30.28 27.52
N LEU A 542 -1.11 -29.76 27.46
CA LEU A 542 -1.36 -28.37 27.07
C LEU A 542 -0.81 -27.38 28.09
N ALA A 543 -1.06 -27.63 29.38
CA ALA A 543 -0.55 -26.79 30.48
C ALA A 543 0.97 -26.71 30.47
N LEU A 544 1.66 -27.86 30.29
CA LEU A 544 3.12 -27.89 30.13
C LEU A 544 3.59 -27.05 28.92
N ALA A 545 2.98 -27.22 27.77
CA ALA A 545 3.35 -26.47 26.57
C ALA A 545 3.07 -24.95 26.72
N VAL A 546 1.96 -24.57 27.38
CA VAL A 546 1.65 -23.18 27.72
C VAL A 546 2.71 -22.58 28.64
N GLY A 547 3.07 -23.28 29.71
CA GLY A 547 4.13 -22.86 30.63
C GLY A 547 5.45 -22.69 29.89
N THR A 548 5.84 -23.69 29.11
CA THR A 548 7.10 -23.70 28.36
C THR A 548 7.21 -22.51 27.37
N VAL A 549 6.18 -22.23 26.55
CA VAL A 549 6.22 -21.09 25.63
C VAL A 549 6.20 -19.76 26.38
N THR A 550 5.48 -19.67 27.50
CA THR A 550 5.40 -18.43 28.30
C THR A 550 6.75 -18.11 28.93
N GLU A 551 7.38 -19.08 29.59
CA GLU A 551 8.69 -18.90 30.22
C GLU A 551 9.78 -18.59 29.18
N THR A 552 9.72 -19.22 28.01
CA THR A 552 10.62 -18.90 26.88
C THR A 552 10.46 -17.45 26.44
N VAL A 553 9.21 -16.96 26.33
CA VAL A 553 8.92 -15.55 25.98
C VAL A 553 9.45 -14.59 27.05
N LEU A 554 9.21 -14.89 28.33
CA LEU A 554 9.68 -14.06 29.45
C LEU A 554 11.21 -14.00 29.52
N ALA A 555 11.89 -15.09 29.22
CA ALA A 555 13.35 -15.17 29.28
C ALA A 555 14.05 -14.54 28.08
N GLU A 556 13.50 -14.67 26.86
CA GLU A 556 14.21 -14.37 25.61
C GLU A 556 13.68 -13.13 24.86
N ARG A 557 12.44 -12.72 25.09
CA ARG A 557 11.79 -11.67 24.31
C ARG A 557 11.55 -10.38 25.10
N SER A 558 10.81 -10.46 26.18
CA SER A 558 10.57 -9.35 27.10
C SER A 558 10.16 -9.89 28.48
N PRO A 559 10.70 -9.33 29.58
CA PRO A 559 10.27 -9.68 30.94
C PRO A 559 8.87 -9.14 31.27
N ARG A 560 8.31 -8.26 30.45
CA ARG A 560 6.95 -7.72 30.54
C ARG A 560 6.31 -7.64 29.15
N PRO A 561 6.03 -8.78 28.52
CA PRO A 561 5.53 -8.82 27.16
C PRO A 561 4.10 -8.29 27.07
N VAL A 562 3.77 -7.72 25.92
CA VAL A 562 2.40 -7.46 25.49
C VAL A 562 2.00 -8.59 24.56
N LEU A 563 1.13 -9.50 25.01
CA LEU A 563 0.69 -10.62 24.20
C LEU A 563 -0.33 -10.16 23.15
N VAL A 564 -0.11 -10.52 21.90
CA VAL A 564 -0.99 -10.18 20.78
C VAL A 564 -1.37 -11.44 20.02
N SER A 565 -2.54 -11.97 20.31
CA SER A 565 -3.05 -13.18 19.68
C SER A 565 -3.56 -12.95 18.28
N LEU A 566 -3.17 -13.79 17.34
CA LEU A 566 -3.74 -13.81 16.00
C LEU A 566 -5.15 -14.42 16.05
N ALA A 567 -6.14 -13.57 15.86
CA ALA A 567 -7.54 -13.96 16.02
C ALA A 567 -7.96 -14.94 14.92
N ARG A 568 -8.62 -15.99 15.32
CA ARG A 568 -9.09 -16.33 16.69
C ARG A 568 -8.32 -17.51 17.32
N ALA A 569 -7.53 -18.26 16.55
CA ALA A 569 -6.91 -19.51 17.02
C ALA A 569 -5.86 -19.26 18.13
N GLY A 570 -5.16 -18.15 18.07
CA GLY A 570 -4.20 -17.77 19.10
C GLY A 570 -4.83 -17.28 20.39
N THR A 571 -6.09 -16.82 20.36
CA THR A 571 -6.70 -16.16 21.53
C THR A 571 -6.76 -17.04 22.78
N PRO A 572 -7.23 -18.31 22.74
CA PRO A 572 -7.20 -19.17 23.93
C PRO A 572 -5.79 -19.38 24.47
N VAL A 573 -4.79 -19.46 23.58
CA VAL A 573 -3.38 -19.64 23.96
C VAL A 573 -2.85 -18.39 24.67
N GLY A 574 -3.10 -17.20 24.11
CA GLY A 574 -2.70 -15.94 24.76
C GLY A 574 -3.34 -15.74 26.13
N VAL A 575 -4.62 -16.11 26.29
CA VAL A 575 -5.28 -16.10 27.62
C VAL A 575 -4.60 -17.06 28.58
N LEU A 576 -4.27 -18.28 28.13
CA LEU A 576 -3.58 -19.26 28.98
C LEU A 576 -2.16 -18.82 29.33
N MET A 577 -1.41 -18.22 28.40
CA MET A 577 -0.08 -17.63 28.66
C MET A 577 -0.17 -16.53 29.71
N ARG A 578 -1.17 -15.65 29.62
CA ARG A 578 -1.43 -14.62 30.64
C ARG A 578 -1.75 -15.21 31.99
N ARG A 579 -2.59 -16.25 32.02
CA ARG A 579 -2.92 -16.97 33.27
C ARG A 579 -1.70 -17.68 33.89
N TRP A 580 -0.81 -18.27 33.07
CA TRP A 580 0.45 -18.85 33.52
C TRP A 580 1.38 -17.80 34.12
N ALA A 581 1.62 -16.66 33.43
CA ALA A 581 2.46 -15.57 33.91
C ALA A 581 1.97 -15.06 35.30
N ARG A 582 0.66 -14.99 35.48
CA ARG A 582 0.06 -14.64 36.77
C ARG A 582 0.22 -15.72 37.81
N HIS A 583 0.09 -17.01 37.47
CA HIS A 583 0.28 -18.11 38.35
C HIS A 583 1.71 -18.25 38.84
N ALA A 584 2.69 -18.25 37.92
CA ALA A 584 4.08 -18.54 38.25
C ALA A 584 4.84 -17.31 38.80
N HIS A 585 4.48 -16.07 38.37
CA HIS A 585 5.25 -14.86 38.65
C HIS A 585 4.44 -13.70 39.24
N ASP A 586 3.15 -13.86 39.50
CA ASP A 586 2.21 -12.79 39.89
C ASP A 586 2.27 -11.60 38.87
N LEU A 587 2.56 -11.89 37.59
CA LEU A 587 2.73 -10.93 36.53
C LEU A 587 1.44 -10.80 35.72
N ASP A 588 0.85 -9.60 35.74
CA ASP A 588 -0.31 -9.25 34.90
C ASP A 588 0.17 -8.64 33.58
N VAL A 589 0.18 -9.45 32.52
CA VAL A 589 0.60 -9.03 31.17
C VAL A 589 -0.60 -8.58 30.34
N PRO A 590 -0.51 -7.44 29.62
CA PRO A 590 -1.55 -7.04 28.66
C PRO A 590 -1.74 -8.09 27.58
N HIS A 591 -3.01 -8.34 27.19
CA HIS A 591 -3.32 -9.28 26.12
C HIS A 591 -4.38 -8.72 25.19
N TYR A 592 -4.07 -8.73 23.89
CA TYR A 592 -4.96 -8.28 22.80
C TYR A 592 -5.12 -9.38 21.75
N ALA A 593 -6.20 -9.27 20.97
CA ALA A 593 -6.44 -10.12 19.82
C ALA A 593 -6.59 -9.26 18.56
N VAL A 594 -5.83 -9.58 17.51
CA VAL A 594 -5.80 -8.84 16.24
C VAL A 594 -6.13 -9.74 15.06
N SER A 595 -6.68 -9.16 14.01
CA SER A 595 -6.94 -9.86 12.76
C SER A 595 -5.70 -9.97 11.90
N ILE A 596 -5.47 -11.17 11.37
CA ILE A 596 -4.55 -11.39 10.24
C ILE A 596 -5.28 -12.20 9.18
N VAL A 597 -5.20 -11.76 7.93
CA VAL A 597 -5.90 -12.35 6.79
C VAL A 597 -4.88 -12.73 5.72
N ARG A 598 -4.82 -14.02 5.37
CA ARG A 598 -3.88 -14.53 4.38
C ARG A 598 -4.02 -13.80 3.05
N GLY A 599 -2.90 -13.29 2.49
CA GLY A 599 -2.86 -12.51 1.27
C GLY A 599 -3.38 -11.08 1.40
N ARG A 600 -3.73 -10.65 2.63
CA ARG A 600 -4.18 -9.28 2.94
C ARG A 600 -3.42 -8.67 4.12
N GLY A 601 -2.60 -9.48 4.82
CA GLY A 601 -1.78 -9.06 5.95
C GLY A 601 -2.52 -8.95 7.29
N ILE A 602 -1.83 -8.38 8.26
CA ILE A 602 -2.35 -8.05 9.60
C ILE A 602 -3.06 -6.69 9.56
N ASP A 603 -3.99 -6.46 10.47
CA ASP A 603 -4.69 -5.18 10.59
C ASP A 603 -3.72 -4.02 10.91
N PRO A 604 -3.49 -3.09 9.97
CA PRO A 604 -2.55 -2.00 10.16
C PRO A 604 -3.03 -0.99 11.22
N ASN A 605 -4.34 -0.84 11.42
CA ASN A 605 -4.88 0.06 12.44
C ASN A 605 -4.71 -0.51 13.84
N ALA A 606 -4.83 -1.83 13.98
CA ALA A 606 -4.51 -2.52 15.23
C ALA A 606 -3.02 -2.38 15.60
N LEU A 607 -2.10 -2.49 14.62
CA LEU A 607 -0.66 -2.26 14.85
C LEU A 607 -0.37 -0.80 15.25
N ARG A 608 -1.02 0.18 14.62
CA ARG A 608 -0.89 1.60 15.00
C ARG A 608 -1.41 1.84 16.41
N TRP A 609 -2.52 1.21 16.78
CA TRP A 609 -3.06 1.28 18.13
C TRP A 609 -2.07 0.72 19.16
N LEU A 610 -1.51 -0.47 18.90
CA LEU A 610 -0.50 -1.10 19.76
C LEU A 610 0.74 -0.21 19.92
N ALA A 611 1.27 0.34 18.84
CA ALA A 611 2.43 1.24 18.89
C ALA A 611 2.17 2.57 19.62
N ALA A 612 0.90 3.01 19.69
CA ALA A 612 0.52 4.22 20.41
C ALA A 612 0.36 3.99 21.93
N HIS A 613 0.13 2.73 22.37
CA HIS A 613 -0.18 2.39 23.75
C HIS A 613 0.91 1.54 24.44
N HIS A 614 1.80 0.91 23.66
CA HIS A 614 2.84 0.02 24.14
C HIS A 614 4.13 0.22 23.34
N ASP A 615 5.27 -0.18 23.91
CA ASP A 615 6.51 -0.28 23.13
C ASP A 615 6.39 -1.46 22.14
N PRO A 616 6.54 -1.23 20.84
CA PRO A 616 6.50 -2.31 19.85
C PRO A 616 7.50 -3.45 20.10
N ALA A 617 8.62 -3.16 20.76
CA ALA A 617 9.64 -4.16 21.09
C ALA A 617 9.17 -5.17 22.14
N ASP A 618 8.20 -4.80 23.01
CA ASP A 618 7.61 -5.70 24.01
C ASP A 618 6.45 -6.54 23.45
N VAL A 619 5.99 -6.25 22.22
CA VAL A 619 4.89 -6.98 21.60
C VAL A 619 5.33 -8.36 21.14
N VAL A 620 4.61 -9.38 21.58
CA VAL A 620 4.81 -10.79 21.19
C VAL A 620 3.55 -11.32 20.53
N PHE A 621 3.65 -11.64 19.24
CA PHE A 621 2.55 -12.25 18.50
C PHE A 621 2.40 -13.73 18.86
N VAL A 622 1.14 -14.17 19.10
CA VAL A 622 0.81 -15.52 19.59
C VAL A 622 -0.20 -16.19 18.66
N ASP A 623 0.05 -17.46 18.29
CA ASP A 623 -0.95 -18.30 17.63
C ASP A 623 -1.03 -19.70 18.28
N GLY A 624 -2.02 -20.48 17.88
CA GLY A 624 -2.26 -21.80 18.44
C GLY A 624 -1.24 -22.83 17.96
N TRP A 625 -1.11 -22.99 16.66
CA TRP A 625 -0.17 -23.94 16.04
C TRP A 625 0.19 -23.53 14.63
N THR A 626 1.34 -24.03 14.16
CA THR A 626 1.76 -23.86 12.77
C THR A 626 2.19 -25.18 12.13
N GLY A 627 1.49 -25.62 11.07
CA GLY A 627 1.81 -26.85 10.33
C GLY A 627 2.75 -26.63 9.14
N LYS A 628 2.65 -25.50 8.42
CA LYS A 628 3.47 -25.20 7.25
C LYS A 628 4.01 -23.76 7.22
N GLY A 629 3.87 -23.00 8.31
CA GLY A 629 4.44 -21.68 8.46
C GLY A 629 3.81 -20.58 7.60
N ALA A 630 2.62 -20.80 7.04
CA ALA A 630 1.99 -19.79 6.19
C ALA A 630 1.70 -18.49 6.96
N ILE A 631 1.23 -18.60 8.21
CA ILE A 631 0.93 -17.46 9.06
C ILE A 631 2.21 -16.74 9.52
N THR A 632 3.29 -17.49 9.77
CA THR A 632 4.60 -16.94 10.13
C THR A 632 5.14 -16.03 9.04
N ARG A 633 5.04 -16.45 7.76
CA ARG A 633 5.44 -15.64 6.60
C ARG A 633 4.54 -14.43 6.41
N GLU A 634 3.23 -14.61 6.49
CA GLU A 634 2.25 -13.51 6.36
C GLU A 634 2.51 -12.42 7.40
N LEU A 635 2.78 -12.82 8.66
CA LEU A 635 3.12 -11.88 9.73
C LEU A 635 4.43 -11.17 9.45
N ALA A 636 5.49 -11.90 9.08
CA ALA A 636 6.79 -11.32 8.79
C ALA A 636 6.73 -10.35 7.60
N ASP A 637 5.99 -10.69 6.55
CA ASP A 637 5.79 -9.82 5.40
C ASP A 637 5.03 -8.55 5.76
N ALA A 638 3.97 -8.68 6.54
CA ALA A 638 3.13 -7.55 6.94
C ALA A 638 3.84 -6.58 7.92
N LEU A 639 4.76 -7.08 8.75
CA LEU A 639 5.50 -6.25 9.71
C LEU A 639 6.70 -5.50 9.11
N ARG A 640 7.06 -5.75 7.85
CA ARG A 640 8.13 -4.97 7.17
C ARG A 640 7.85 -3.47 7.15
N ASP A 641 6.58 -3.10 7.06
CA ASP A 641 6.15 -1.69 7.03
C ASP A 641 5.95 -1.08 8.42
N PHE A 642 6.15 -1.88 9.49
CA PHE A 642 5.99 -1.47 10.88
C PHE A 642 7.28 -1.72 11.67
N PRO A 643 8.33 -0.91 11.47
CA PRO A 643 9.60 -1.07 12.18
C PRO A 643 9.39 -0.93 13.70
N GLY A 644 10.08 -1.78 14.46
CA GLY A 644 9.98 -1.84 15.92
C GLY A 644 9.23 -3.08 16.43
N PHE A 645 8.31 -3.67 15.67
CA PHE A 645 7.71 -4.95 16.01
C PHE A 645 8.62 -6.12 15.64
N ASP A 646 8.71 -7.11 16.53
CA ASP A 646 9.44 -8.36 16.26
C ASP A 646 8.52 -9.36 15.51
N PRO A 647 8.87 -9.79 14.28
CA PRO A 647 8.04 -10.68 13.48
C PRO A 647 8.04 -12.14 13.95
N ARG A 648 8.89 -12.52 14.93
CA ARG A 648 8.96 -13.89 15.43
C ARG A 648 7.69 -14.26 16.18
N LEU A 649 6.96 -15.23 15.63
CA LEU A 649 5.72 -15.74 16.17
C LEU A 649 5.98 -16.74 17.30
N ALA A 650 5.26 -16.62 18.42
CA ALA A 650 5.22 -17.62 19.48
C ALA A 650 3.99 -18.53 19.29
N VAL A 651 4.15 -19.85 19.35
CA VAL A 651 3.04 -20.81 19.17
C VAL A 651 3.02 -21.88 20.25
N LEU A 652 1.82 -22.38 20.53
CA LEU A 652 1.68 -23.52 21.43
C LEU A 652 2.33 -24.78 20.83
N ALA A 653 2.06 -25.08 19.56
CA ALA A 653 2.62 -26.24 18.86
C ALA A 653 3.16 -25.89 17.47
N ASP A 654 4.37 -26.42 17.16
CA ASP A 654 5.08 -26.24 15.87
C ASP A 654 5.47 -27.57 15.20
N PRO A 655 4.51 -28.44 14.82
CA PRO A 655 4.83 -29.69 14.14
C PRO A 655 5.49 -29.51 12.76
N GLY A 656 5.40 -28.32 12.17
CA GLY A 656 6.00 -28.00 10.89
C GLY A 656 7.43 -27.48 10.96
N HIS A 657 7.98 -27.27 12.14
CA HIS A 657 9.30 -26.68 12.39
C HIS A 657 9.48 -25.32 11.71
N CYS A 658 8.51 -24.41 11.91
CA CYS A 658 8.42 -23.14 11.22
C CYS A 658 8.73 -21.93 12.10
N VAL A 659 8.91 -22.10 13.42
CA VAL A 659 9.18 -21.01 14.38
C VAL A 659 10.28 -21.39 15.38
N GLU A 660 10.87 -20.37 16.01
CA GLU A 660 11.88 -20.51 17.07
C GLU A 660 11.28 -20.58 18.47
N THR A 661 10.11 -19.96 18.68
CA THR A 661 9.43 -19.88 19.99
C THR A 661 8.18 -20.74 19.98
N TYR A 662 8.20 -21.84 20.70
CA TYR A 662 7.11 -22.81 20.75
C TYR A 662 7.05 -23.53 22.11
N GLY A 663 5.87 -24.07 22.44
CA GLY A 663 5.70 -24.93 23.62
C GLY A 663 6.04 -26.38 23.34
N THR A 664 5.72 -26.89 22.16
CA THR A 664 6.03 -28.27 21.73
C THR A 664 6.09 -28.36 20.19
N ARG A 665 6.76 -29.41 19.68
CA ARG A 665 6.73 -29.77 18.25
C ARG A 665 5.84 -30.96 17.94
N ASP A 666 5.12 -31.48 18.92
CA ASP A 666 4.23 -32.59 18.69
C ASP A 666 2.97 -32.18 17.90
N ASP A 667 2.55 -33.03 16.97
CA ASP A 667 1.26 -32.92 16.29
C ASP A 667 0.22 -33.81 17.00
N PHE A 668 -0.56 -33.22 17.87
CA PHE A 668 -1.59 -33.91 18.65
C PHE A 668 -2.88 -33.11 18.64
N LEU A 669 -3.94 -33.72 19.17
CA LEU A 669 -5.21 -33.05 19.28
C LEU A 669 -5.18 -31.95 20.35
N ILE A 670 -5.22 -30.72 19.87
CA ILE A 670 -5.47 -29.54 20.72
C ILE A 670 -6.99 -29.33 20.73
N PRO A 671 -7.71 -29.50 21.85
CA PRO A 671 -9.18 -29.51 21.88
C PRO A 671 -9.80 -28.22 21.34
N SER A 672 -9.14 -27.06 21.46
CA SER A 672 -9.60 -25.80 20.84
C SER A 672 -9.67 -25.85 19.31
N ALA A 673 -9.03 -26.84 18.66
CA ALA A 673 -9.17 -27.06 17.23
C ALA A 673 -10.46 -27.80 16.84
N CYS A 674 -11.04 -28.55 17.80
CA CYS A 674 -12.23 -29.36 17.55
C CYS A 674 -13.50 -28.52 17.34
N LEU A 675 -13.51 -27.30 17.82
CA LEU A 675 -14.64 -26.38 17.75
C LEU A 675 -14.21 -25.06 17.09
N ASN A 676 -15.18 -24.20 16.85
CA ASN A 676 -14.96 -22.91 16.19
C ASN A 676 -15.13 -21.75 17.19
N SER A 677 -16.19 -20.94 17.03
CA SER A 677 -16.49 -19.82 17.91
C SER A 677 -16.76 -20.26 19.36
N THR A 678 -17.39 -21.41 19.55
CA THR A 678 -17.80 -21.96 20.86
C THR A 678 -16.65 -22.36 21.79
N VAL A 679 -15.38 -22.26 21.31
CA VAL A 679 -14.18 -22.49 22.15
C VAL A 679 -13.21 -21.30 22.12
N SER A 680 -13.60 -20.23 21.47
CA SER A 680 -12.76 -19.05 21.29
C SER A 680 -13.52 -17.75 21.58
N GLY A 681 -14.28 -17.73 22.67
CA GLY A 681 -14.97 -16.54 23.16
C GLY A 681 -16.23 -16.17 22.36
N LEU A 682 -16.81 -17.11 21.63
CA LEU A 682 -17.94 -16.92 20.71
C LEU A 682 -17.66 -15.92 19.57
N ILE A 683 -16.40 -15.67 19.27
CA ILE A 683 -16.00 -14.76 18.20
C ILE A 683 -15.92 -15.49 16.87
N SER A 684 -16.47 -14.88 15.82
CA SER A 684 -16.36 -15.37 14.46
C SER A 684 -14.92 -15.32 13.94
N ARG A 685 -14.68 -15.91 12.81
CA ARG A 685 -13.51 -15.59 11.99
C ARG A 685 -13.57 -14.11 11.59
N THR A 686 -12.40 -13.48 11.42
CA THR A 686 -12.32 -12.06 11.02
C THR A 686 -12.78 -11.85 9.59
N VAL A 687 -13.40 -10.71 9.34
CA VAL A 687 -13.99 -10.27 8.08
C VAL A 687 -13.29 -9.00 7.62
N LEU A 688 -12.93 -8.98 6.33
CA LEU A 688 -12.37 -7.80 5.67
C LEU A 688 -13.11 -7.60 4.35
N ARG A 689 -14.20 -6.84 4.42
CA ARG A 689 -15.06 -6.48 3.29
C ARG A 689 -15.14 -4.95 3.19
N ALA A 690 -14.80 -4.40 2.03
CA ALA A 690 -14.56 -2.97 1.84
C ALA A 690 -15.79 -2.06 2.08
N ASP A 691 -17.01 -2.62 1.98
CA ASP A 691 -18.25 -1.90 2.29
C ASP A 691 -18.59 -1.85 3.80
N LEU A 692 -17.89 -2.67 4.62
CA LEU A 692 -18.12 -2.76 6.07
C LEU A 692 -16.93 -2.25 6.89
N VAL A 693 -15.71 -2.41 6.37
CA VAL A 693 -14.47 -2.05 7.06
C VAL A 693 -13.80 -0.92 6.30
N GLY A 694 -13.87 0.27 6.86
CA GLY A 694 -13.24 1.45 6.29
C GLY A 694 -11.71 1.50 6.54
N PRO A 695 -11.00 2.45 5.94
CA PRO A 695 -9.53 2.53 6.01
C PRO A 695 -8.98 2.85 7.41
N HIS A 696 -9.82 3.28 8.34
CA HIS A 696 -9.47 3.62 9.72
C HIS A 696 -10.14 2.74 10.76
N ASP A 697 -10.95 1.77 10.33
CA ASP A 697 -11.59 0.82 11.22
C ASP A 697 -10.67 -0.38 11.46
N PHE A 698 -10.86 -1.07 12.57
CA PHE A 698 -10.30 -2.40 12.73
C PHE A 698 -11.01 -3.40 11.83
N HIS A 699 -10.35 -4.50 11.48
CA HIS A 699 -11.01 -5.60 10.78
C HIS A 699 -12.21 -6.09 11.60
N GLY A 700 -13.27 -6.55 10.92
CA GLY A 700 -14.51 -6.91 11.59
C GLY A 700 -14.55 -8.34 12.11
N ALA A 701 -15.40 -8.59 13.12
CA ALA A 701 -15.82 -9.90 13.54
C ALA A 701 -17.23 -9.86 14.16
N LYS A 702 -17.87 -11.02 14.29
CA LYS A 702 -19.17 -11.15 14.94
C LYS A 702 -19.01 -11.81 16.30
N PHE A 703 -19.83 -11.42 17.25
CA PHE A 703 -20.03 -12.12 18.52
C PHE A 703 -21.33 -12.92 18.47
N TYR A 704 -21.22 -14.25 18.44
CA TYR A 704 -22.34 -15.19 18.32
C TYR A 704 -23.01 -15.44 19.68
N ARG A 705 -23.74 -14.45 20.18
CA ARG A 705 -24.46 -14.53 21.46
C ARG A 705 -25.48 -15.65 21.51
N GLU A 706 -26.08 -15.99 20.38
CA GLU A 706 -27.03 -17.08 20.20
C GLU A 706 -26.43 -18.46 20.43
N LEU A 707 -25.10 -18.60 20.46
CA LEU A 707 -24.41 -19.85 20.73
C LEU A 707 -23.94 -19.98 22.20
N ALA A 708 -24.38 -19.12 23.09
CA ALA A 708 -23.96 -19.08 24.49
C ALA A 708 -24.17 -20.43 25.23
N ASP A 709 -25.25 -21.15 24.93
CA ASP A 709 -25.55 -22.48 25.54
C ASP A 709 -24.54 -23.56 25.10
N ALA A 710 -23.87 -23.37 23.98
CA ALA A 710 -22.84 -24.27 23.43
C ALA A 710 -21.41 -23.82 23.76
N ASP A 711 -21.23 -22.71 24.48
CA ASP A 711 -19.93 -22.13 24.76
C ASP A 711 -19.13 -22.91 25.76
N VAL A 712 -17.99 -23.43 25.34
CA VAL A 712 -17.04 -24.16 26.21
C VAL A 712 -15.71 -23.38 26.39
N SER A 713 -15.65 -22.10 25.93
CA SER A 713 -14.43 -21.30 25.96
C SER A 713 -13.84 -21.18 27.35
N ARG A 714 -14.67 -20.87 28.37
CA ARG A 714 -14.22 -20.74 29.74
C ARG A 714 -13.85 -22.08 30.33
N SER A 715 -14.67 -23.14 30.13
CA SER A 715 -14.40 -24.48 30.67
C SER A 715 -13.11 -25.08 30.11
N PHE A 716 -12.77 -24.78 28.83
CA PHE A 716 -11.50 -25.14 28.24
C PHE A 716 -10.33 -24.49 28.97
N LEU A 717 -10.39 -23.15 29.15
CA LEU A 717 -9.33 -22.42 29.85
C LEU A 717 -9.15 -22.88 31.29
N ASP A 718 -10.24 -23.11 32.00
CA ASP A 718 -10.23 -23.52 33.40
C ASP A 718 -9.67 -24.96 33.57
N ALA A 719 -10.03 -25.88 32.66
CA ALA A 719 -9.51 -27.25 32.66
C ALA A 719 -7.99 -27.30 32.47
N VAL A 720 -7.44 -26.47 31.57
CA VAL A 720 -5.99 -26.39 31.33
C VAL A 720 -5.30 -25.66 32.49
N ALA A 721 -5.82 -24.51 32.93
CA ALA A 721 -5.23 -23.74 34.03
C ALA A 721 -5.24 -24.49 35.37
N ALA A 722 -6.23 -25.35 35.60
CA ALA A 722 -6.26 -26.21 36.80
C ALA A 722 -5.08 -27.21 36.89
N ARG A 723 -4.36 -27.43 35.79
CA ARG A 723 -3.15 -28.27 35.73
C ARG A 723 -1.84 -27.52 35.96
N PHE A 724 -1.88 -26.20 36.09
CA PHE A 724 -0.66 -25.37 36.30
C PHE A 724 0.05 -25.72 37.64
N PRO A 725 -0.65 -25.87 38.80
CA PRO A 725 0.02 -26.17 40.03
C PRO A 725 0.78 -27.50 39.97
N GLY A 726 2.07 -27.43 40.29
CA GLY A 726 2.99 -28.57 40.31
C GLY A 726 3.69 -28.86 38.98
N LEU A 727 3.47 -28.05 37.93
CA LEU A 727 4.20 -28.14 36.66
C LEU A 727 5.42 -27.22 36.57
N GLU A 728 5.69 -26.39 37.57
CA GLU A 728 6.76 -25.37 37.51
C GLU A 728 8.15 -26.00 37.27
N GLU A 729 8.45 -27.16 37.91
CA GLU A 729 9.73 -27.86 37.70
C GLU A 729 9.82 -28.50 36.31
N ASP A 730 8.74 -29.13 35.83
CA ASP A 730 8.67 -29.74 34.51
C ASP A 730 8.80 -28.67 33.41
N VAL A 731 8.16 -27.52 33.57
CA VAL A 731 8.29 -26.37 32.66
C VAL A 731 9.70 -25.81 32.66
N ALA A 732 10.33 -25.64 33.85
CA ALA A 732 11.71 -25.18 33.95
C ALA A 732 12.70 -26.13 33.25
N LEU A 733 12.47 -27.44 33.37
CA LEU A 733 13.26 -28.45 32.65
C LEU A 733 13.07 -28.34 31.13
N ALA A 734 11.83 -28.27 30.66
CA ALA A 734 11.51 -28.12 29.22
C ALA A 734 12.12 -26.85 28.62
N VAL A 735 12.05 -25.73 29.33
CA VAL A 735 12.68 -24.46 28.89
C VAL A 735 14.20 -24.59 28.80
N LYS A 736 14.83 -25.24 29.79
CA LYS A 736 16.28 -25.47 29.74
C LYS A 736 16.69 -26.36 28.56
N GLU A 737 15.91 -27.39 28.26
CA GLU A 737 16.13 -28.25 27.10
C GLU A 737 15.97 -27.47 25.78
N LEU A 738 14.93 -26.63 25.68
CA LEU A 738 14.72 -25.77 24.53
C LEU A 738 15.86 -24.75 24.35
N ALA A 739 16.33 -24.14 25.42
CA ALA A 739 17.45 -23.20 25.38
C ALA A 739 18.75 -23.84 24.90
N ALA A 740 18.96 -25.15 25.16
CA ALA A 740 20.12 -25.91 24.71
C ALA A 740 19.98 -26.49 23.29
N ALA A 741 18.75 -26.55 22.74
CA ALA A 741 18.47 -27.13 21.44
C ALA A 741 18.69 -26.12 20.28
N ASP A 742 19.06 -26.65 19.11
CA ASP A 742 18.96 -25.86 17.86
C ASP A 742 17.49 -25.76 17.46
N ARG A 743 16.92 -24.55 17.58
CA ARG A 743 15.53 -24.23 17.26
C ARG A 743 15.38 -23.55 15.91
N THR A 744 16.46 -23.44 15.14
CA THR A 744 16.41 -22.85 13.81
C THR A 744 15.30 -23.49 12.96
N PRO A 745 14.39 -22.71 12.37
CA PRO A 745 13.29 -23.25 11.57
C PRO A 745 13.80 -24.04 10.37
N THR A 746 13.46 -25.32 10.28
CA THR A 746 13.86 -26.20 9.16
C THR A 746 12.83 -26.29 8.06
N TRP A 747 11.61 -25.82 8.29
CA TRP A 747 10.50 -25.82 7.33
C TRP A 747 10.11 -27.19 6.79
N VAL A 748 10.39 -28.27 7.50
CA VAL A 748 10.09 -29.66 7.11
C VAL A 748 8.61 -29.84 6.75
N GLY A 749 7.74 -29.07 7.41
CA GLY A 749 6.32 -29.09 7.13
C GLY A 749 5.97 -28.54 5.76
N TRP A 750 6.66 -27.52 5.30
CA TRP A 750 6.47 -26.96 3.97
C TRP A 750 6.90 -27.92 2.88
N GLU A 751 8.04 -28.58 3.06
CA GLU A 751 8.53 -29.61 2.12
C GLU A 751 7.57 -30.79 1.99
N ALA A 752 7.01 -31.26 3.12
CA ALA A 752 6.02 -32.33 3.13
C ALA A 752 4.74 -31.95 2.37
N VAL A 753 4.27 -30.70 2.55
CA VAL A 753 3.10 -30.16 1.82
C VAL A 753 3.38 -30.09 0.34
N GLY A 754 4.59 -29.68 -0.08
CA GLY A 754 5.01 -29.66 -1.49
C GLY A 754 4.95 -31.04 -2.11
N ARG A 755 5.54 -32.07 -1.46
CA ARG A 755 5.51 -33.46 -1.94
C ARG A 755 4.08 -34.01 -2.09
N ILE A 756 3.24 -33.79 -1.08
CA ILE A 756 1.83 -34.23 -1.13
C ILE A 756 1.08 -33.50 -2.25
N SER A 757 1.34 -32.22 -2.45
CA SER A 757 0.76 -31.40 -3.52
C SER A 757 1.07 -31.99 -4.90
N GLU A 758 2.32 -32.36 -5.13
CA GLU A 758 2.78 -32.99 -6.37
C GLU A 758 2.17 -34.40 -6.54
N GLU A 759 2.21 -35.24 -5.50
CA GLU A 759 1.71 -36.64 -5.54
C GLU A 759 0.22 -36.69 -5.86
N PHE A 760 -0.58 -35.75 -5.33
CA PHE A 760 -2.04 -35.73 -5.55
C PHE A 760 -2.48 -34.77 -6.65
N GLY A 761 -1.54 -34.15 -7.40
CA GLY A 761 -1.85 -33.24 -8.50
C GLY A 761 -2.56 -31.94 -8.07
N ILE A 762 -2.29 -31.50 -6.85
CA ILE A 762 -2.87 -30.26 -6.29
C ILE A 762 -1.93 -29.11 -6.61
N HIS A 763 -2.32 -28.19 -7.50
CA HIS A 763 -1.46 -27.07 -7.92
C HIS A 763 -1.42 -25.90 -6.90
N ASP A 764 -2.42 -25.82 -6.00
CA ASP A 764 -2.44 -24.83 -4.90
C ASP A 764 -2.12 -25.51 -3.56
N VAL A 765 -0.92 -25.28 -3.04
CA VAL A 765 -0.47 -25.77 -1.73
C VAL A 765 -1.39 -25.37 -0.57
N ASN A 766 -2.27 -24.36 -0.76
CA ASN A 766 -3.26 -23.96 0.23
C ASN A 766 -4.41 -24.95 0.36
N LEU A 767 -4.58 -25.85 -0.58
CA LEU A 767 -5.56 -26.94 -0.51
C LEU A 767 -5.03 -28.18 0.23
N VAL A 768 -3.74 -28.22 0.58
CA VAL A 768 -3.12 -29.22 1.46
C VAL A 768 -3.05 -28.67 2.87
N LYS A 769 -3.69 -29.34 3.83
CA LYS A 769 -3.90 -28.90 5.20
C LYS A 769 -3.24 -29.87 6.19
N PRO A 770 -1.97 -29.65 6.57
CA PRO A 770 -1.22 -30.54 7.42
C PRO A 770 -1.56 -30.40 8.92
N GLY A 771 -1.48 -31.50 9.63
CA GLY A 771 -1.65 -31.59 11.07
C GLY A 771 -3.11 -31.72 11.52
N VAL A 772 -3.27 -32.17 12.76
CA VAL A 772 -4.57 -32.48 13.36
C VAL A 772 -5.48 -31.25 13.37
N GLY A 773 -4.97 -30.08 13.78
CA GLY A 773 -5.76 -28.86 13.87
C GLY A 773 -6.23 -28.33 12.51
N GLU A 774 -5.38 -28.31 11.48
CA GLU A 774 -5.75 -27.88 10.12
C GLU A 774 -6.73 -28.85 9.47
N THR A 775 -6.52 -30.16 9.59
CA THR A 775 -7.40 -31.20 9.09
C THR A 775 -8.80 -31.12 9.71
N THR A 776 -8.90 -30.94 11.01
CA THR A 776 -10.18 -30.73 11.71
C THR A 776 -10.93 -29.53 11.14
N ARG A 777 -10.23 -28.43 10.89
CA ARG A 777 -10.83 -27.23 10.28
C ARG A 777 -11.32 -27.44 8.85
N VAL A 778 -10.66 -28.26 8.07
CA VAL A 778 -11.14 -28.65 6.74
C VAL A 778 -12.49 -29.35 6.86
N LEU A 779 -12.56 -30.34 7.75
CA LEU A 779 -13.78 -31.09 8.01
C LEU A 779 -14.93 -30.21 8.55
N LEU A 780 -14.63 -29.14 9.25
CA LEU A 780 -15.65 -28.24 9.80
C LEU A 780 -16.10 -27.12 8.87
N ARG A 781 -15.25 -26.66 7.93
CA ARG A 781 -15.44 -25.36 7.26
C ARG A 781 -15.24 -25.36 5.75
N ARG A 782 -14.72 -26.46 5.18
CA ARG A 782 -14.40 -26.54 3.76
C ARG A 782 -15.06 -27.78 3.15
N VAL A 783 -14.91 -27.95 1.85
CA VAL A 783 -15.33 -29.18 1.16
C VAL A 783 -14.12 -30.12 1.05
N PRO A 784 -13.98 -31.09 2.00
CA PRO A 784 -12.83 -31.99 2.00
C PRO A 784 -12.95 -33.03 0.87
N TRP A 785 -11.81 -33.40 0.32
CA TRP A 785 -11.72 -34.46 -0.67
C TRP A 785 -11.33 -35.81 -0.04
N LYS A 786 -10.23 -35.79 0.74
CA LYS A 786 -9.63 -36.98 1.37
C LYS A 786 -8.84 -36.57 2.60
N ILE A 787 -8.76 -37.48 3.55
CA ILE A 787 -7.86 -37.35 4.71
C ILE A 787 -6.76 -38.41 4.61
N LEU A 788 -5.50 -37.99 4.71
CA LEU A 788 -4.36 -38.88 4.89
C LEU A 788 -4.07 -38.99 6.38
N ALA A 789 -4.12 -40.17 6.94
CA ALA A 789 -3.84 -40.48 8.34
C ALA A 789 -2.53 -41.23 8.47
N LYS A 790 -1.66 -40.80 9.40
CA LYS A 790 -0.44 -41.55 9.73
C LYS A 790 -0.81 -42.86 10.38
N ARG A 791 -0.23 -43.96 9.91
CA ARG A 791 -0.43 -45.29 10.48
C ARG A 791 -0.06 -45.28 11.98
N GLY A 792 -0.99 -45.72 12.82
CA GLY A 792 -0.80 -45.79 14.27
C GLY A 792 -0.94 -44.45 15.03
N ALA A 793 -1.52 -43.39 14.41
CA ALA A 793 -1.78 -42.12 15.09
C ALA A 793 -2.72 -42.20 16.29
N GLY A 794 -3.51 -43.29 16.42
CA GLY A 794 -4.27 -43.59 17.61
C GLY A 794 -5.46 -42.66 17.90
N ALA A 795 -5.77 -42.48 19.18
CA ALA A 795 -6.94 -41.76 19.68
C ALA A 795 -6.94 -40.28 19.35
N ASP A 796 -5.79 -39.69 19.03
CA ASP A 796 -5.69 -38.26 18.60
C ASP A 796 -6.49 -37.96 17.32
N LEU A 797 -6.87 -38.99 16.52
CA LEU A 797 -7.65 -38.87 15.30
C LEU A 797 -9.12 -39.31 15.41
N ASP A 798 -9.62 -39.74 16.56
CA ASP A 798 -11.00 -40.25 16.72
C ASP A 798 -12.05 -39.23 16.26
N HIS A 799 -11.84 -37.93 16.60
CA HIS A 799 -12.73 -36.87 16.17
C HIS A 799 -12.65 -36.62 14.65
N VAL A 800 -11.44 -36.75 14.02
CA VAL A 800 -11.25 -36.63 12.59
C VAL A 800 -12.00 -37.75 11.87
N GLN A 801 -11.89 -38.98 12.37
CA GLN A 801 -12.59 -40.16 11.83
C GLN A 801 -14.12 -40.00 11.92
N LEU A 802 -14.63 -39.54 13.06
CA LEU A 802 -16.06 -39.26 13.24
C LEU A 802 -16.57 -38.20 12.26
N LEU A 803 -15.88 -37.07 12.15
CA LEU A 803 -16.24 -35.98 11.20
C LEU A 803 -16.16 -36.45 9.75
N ALA A 804 -15.12 -37.19 9.39
CA ALA A 804 -14.95 -37.74 8.06
C ALA A 804 -16.09 -38.70 7.70
N ALA A 805 -16.45 -39.60 8.62
CA ALA A 805 -17.58 -40.52 8.47
C ALA A 805 -18.93 -39.77 8.28
N GLN A 806 -19.20 -38.74 9.11
CA GLN A 806 -20.41 -37.92 8.98
C GLN A 806 -20.53 -37.22 7.60
N ARG A 807 -19.40 -36.91 6.98
CA ARG A 807 -19.32 -36.22 5.69
C ARG A 807 -19.07 -37.14 4.49
N GLY A 808 -18.94 -38.46 4.73
CA GLY A 808 -18.62 -39.42 3.66
C GLY A 808 -17.23 -39.19 3.05
N VAL A 809 -16.28 -38.59 3.79
CA VAL A 809 -14.92 -38.32 3.32
C VAL A 809 -14.03 -39.54 3.62
N PRO A 810 -13.30 -40.08 2.62
CA PRO A 810 -12.41 -41.24 2.83
C PRO A 810 -11.19 -40.84 3.67
N VAL A 811 -10.84 -41.71 4.63
CA VAL A 811 -9.61 -41.64 5.42
C VAL A 811 -8.68 -42.75 4.95
N GLU A 812 -7.50 -42.39 4.48
CA GLU A 812 -6.49 -43.30 3.96
C GLU A 812 -5.29 -43.32 4.90
N GLU A 813 -4.93 -44.53 5.40
CA GLU A 813 -3.71 -44.68 6.19
C GLU A 813 -2.48 -44.71 5.27
N VAL A 814 -1.51 -43.84 5.60
CA VAL A 814 -0.25 -43.72 4.89
C VAL A 814 0.95 -43.76 5.82
N ASP A 815 2.10 -44.20 5.30
CA ASP A 815 3.36 -44.20 6.02
C ASP A 815 4.19 -42.93 5.74
N GLY A 816 5.10 -42.58 6.64
CA GLY A 816 6.09 -41.51 6.40
C GLY A 816 5.55 -40.08 6.46
N LEU A 817 4.35 -39.86 6.99
CA LEU A 817 3.86 -38.50 7.25
C LEU A 817 4.63 -37.87 8.44
N PRO A 818 5.10 -36.64 8.32
CA PRO A 818 5.63 -35.90 9.48
C PRO A 818 4.55 -35.45 10.46
N TYR A 819 3.29 -35.50 10.06
CA TYR A 819 2.10 -35.16 10.83
C TYR A 819 1.27 -36.39 11.18
N SER A 820 0.40 -36.25 12.18
CA SER A 820 -0.59 -37.27 12.52
C SER A 820 -1.64 -37.46 11.41
N CYS A 821 -2.02 -36.37 10.73
CA CYS A 821 -2.87 -36.43 9.53
C CYS A 821 -2.70 -35.20 8.63
N VAL A 822 -3.26 -35.30 7.42
CA VAL A 822 -3.31 -34.21 6.41
C VAL A 822 -4.68 -34.24 5.73
N GLY A 823 -5.38 -33.10 5.76
CA GLY A 823 -6.62 -32.90 5.03
C GLY A 823 -6.36 -32.34 3.62
N LEU A 824 -6.94 -32.98 2.60
CA LEU A 824 -6.88 -32.53 1.21
C LEU A 824 -8.21 -31.94 0.79
N ILE A 825 -8.17 -30.77 0.16
CA ILE A 825 -9.30 -30.09 -0.47
C ILE A 825 -9.15 -30.27 -1.97
N HIS A 826 -10.18 -30.76 -2.66
CA HIS A 826 -10.12 -30.96 -4.11
C HIS A 826 -10.07 -29.61 -4.84
N PRO A 827 -9.17 -29.44 -5.83
CA PRO A 827 -9.01 -28.16 -6.56
C PRO A 827 -10.18 -27.83 -7.50
N ARG A 828 -11.09 -28.78 -7.73
CA ARG A 828 -12.35 -28.56 -8.45
C ARG A 828 -13.45 -29.34 -7.74
N TYR A 829 -14.66 -28.80 -7.73
CA TYR A 829 -15.84 -29.52 -7.24
C TYR A 829 -15.92 -30.89 -7.90
N THR A 830 -15.73 -31.94 -7.15
CA THR A 830 -15.88 -33.32 -7.66
C THR A 830 -17.36 -33.70 -7.54
N ARG A 831 -17.96 -34.19 -8.61
CA ARG A 831 -19.29 -34.83 -8.54
C ARG A 831 -19.27 -35.86 -7.42
N GLY A 832 -20.16 -35.69 -6.42
CA GLY A 832 -20.25 -36.60 -5.28
C GLY A 832 -19.58 -36.11 -3.99
N ALA A 833 -18.96 -34.90 -3.97
CA ALA A 833 -18.54 -34.27 -2.71
C ALA A 833 -19.76 -33.99 -1.84
N THR A 834 -19.66 -34.24 -0.53
CA THR A 834 -20.76 -34.01 0.41
C THR A 834 -20.59 -32.66 1.07
N GLY A 835 -21.64 -31.83 1.02
CA GLY A 835 -21.66 -30.53 1.68
C GLY A 835 -21.67 -30.62 3.22
N ALA A 836 -21.59 -29.46 3.88
CA ALA A 836 -21.63 -29.38 5.33
C ALA A 836 -22.95 -29.90 5.92
N ASP A 837 -24.01 -29.92 5.13
CA ASP A 837 -25.35 -30.44 5.44
C ASP A 837 -25.49 -31.95 5.22
N GLY A 838 -24.42 -32.67 4.85
CA GLY A 838 -24.43 -34.10 4.57
C GLY A 838 -25.05 -34.48 3.20
N ARG A 839 -25.36 -33.51 2.33
CA ARG A 839 -25.93 -33.74 1.00
C ARG A 839 -24.83 -33.75 -0.06
N SER A 840 -25.07 -34.55 -1.10
CA SER A 840 -24.17 -34.59 -2.27
C SER A 840 -24.21 -33.27 -3.03
N VAL A 841 -23.04 -32.65 -3.24
CA VAL A 841 -22.92 -31.44 -4.07
C VAL A 841 -23.14 -31.84 -5.52
N THR A 842 -24.20 -31.39 -6.12
CA THR A 842 -24.44 -31.53 -7.55
C THR A 842 -23.66 -30.47 -8.29
N ALA A 843 -22.70 -30.88 -9.13
CA ALA A 843 -22.01 -29.94 -10.00
C ALA A 843 -23.02 -29.25 -10.94
N PRO A 844 -22.84 -27.96 -11.27
CA PRO A 844 -23.68 -27.26 -12.22
C PRO A 844 -23.67 -27.87 -13.61
#